data_763bed45cf446701bfa3484e9cc3eb66
#
_entry.id   763bed45cf446701bfa3484e9cc3eb66
#
_cell.length_a   1.000
_cell.length_b   1.000
_cell.length_c   1.000
_cell.angle_alpha   90.00
_cell.angle_beta   90.00
_cell.angle_gamma   90.00
#
_symmetry.space_group_name_H-M   'P 1'
#
loop_
_entity.id
_entity.type
_entity.pdbx_description
1 polymer ?
#
loop_
_entity_poly.entity_id
_entity_poly.type
_entity_poly.pdbx_seq_one_letter_code
_entity_poly.pdbx_strand_id
1 'polypeptide(L)'
;MTPQRFLMRKNNLMLSRHSQQGAVLIMTVGFMLLAVLCLALVVDTGRLYVEKRKLQRVADMAAIEAMARNGACNTGTALTFATQSAARNDFTVGGTNTLTLTCGQVSTVGGLRTVAATPFGGVDNAIQVVAARQVAASMIAGGIFGGKISLSAAAVATKGVPLASLALRTTVATVDSTRGALLNSVMGGLLGGAVNVSALGWNGLIGTQLSLFDFLDQLKVNLGLSAGGYTEVLSQNLTVGQIIDATSTVLGRDGNTAASTLTALSALKVGALINPVTVQLANIIKLQTATSYAGADLGVNVFDLIQGSVQLANGTNALVADVPITLPGFAGTNISTRVMEAPQLSSVGNPALAKADPLGLNKIYVRSAQIRSLVSVDLPAVDGLSSVVTALSAALSPVTTLLTNTFSLTGLVTNLVCGLIGTCESKETLIKVLPSARVDVNLDVGGGESYVSDYSCSGANKTLTAPSKTSAAWLRIGQMGTSAANAKANVFSSANAPVVNPVPVLQVGFVEVRQTCLLFVACFNKVYKSNANTWTESNRNNAKFTVKIGLGLKVDSPVAGVNQTLTFTNPPEVGAALTNSDYQKITSTSVVNSLINTLASITLQPYYTSDSGLLGVLFGIVTSAFNGLKTALQNAIVPLLSGLLDPILDFLLDTLGANLAETEVAGQLSCSGTDGVRLVK
;
A
#
# COMPACT_ATOMS: atom_id res chain seq x y z
N MET A 1 14.12 -63.83 -103.89
CA MET A 1 14.87 -63.27 -104.99
C MET A 1 15.96 -62.36 -104.48
N THR A 2 17.17 -62.68 -104.85
CA THR A 2 18.55 -62.32 -104.61
C THR A 2 18.89 -60.87 -104.19
N PRO A 3 19.96 -60.71 -103.45
CA PRO A 3 20.38 -59.47 -102.74
C PRO A 3 21.41 -58.70 -103.56
N GLN A 4 21.54 -57.44 -103.33
CA GLN A 4 22.71 -56.67 -103.74
C GLN A 4 23.46 -56.11 -102.50
N ARG A 5 24.72 -56.55 -102.44
CA ARG A 5 25.79 -56.03 -101.60
C ARG A 5 26.20 -54.62 -102.07
N PHE A 6 26.25 -53.69 -101.12
CA PHE A 6 26.96 -52.43 -101.34
C PHE A 6 28.20 -52.40 -100.42
N LEU A 7 29.36 -52.43 -101.02
CA LEU A 7 30.67 -52.27 -100.43
C LEU A 7 30.87 -50.78 -100.06
N MET A 8 30.92 -50.44 -98.75
CA MET A 8 31.42 -49.15 -98.33
C MET A 8 32.88 -49.25 -98.00
N ARG A 9 33.63 -48.48 -98.70
CA ARG A 9 35.06 -48.22 -98.62
C ARG A 9 35.40 -47.53 -97.30
N LYS A 10 36.18 -48.15 -96.37
CA LYS A 10 36.77 -47.56 -95.21
C LYS A 10 37.83 -46.55 -95.63
N ASN A 11 37.55 -45.27 -95.55
CA ASN A 11 38.58 -44.25 -95.54
C ASN A 11 39.12 -44.13 -94.10
N ASN A 12 40.33 -44.59 -93.90
CA ASN A 12 41.13 -44.33 -92.72
C ASN A 12 41.60 -42.87 -92.75
N LEU A 13 40.87 -41.98 -92.07
CA LEU A 13 41.38 -40.67 -91.65
C LEU A 13 42.32 -40.90 -90.48
N MET A 14 43.63 -40.91 -90.75
CA MET A 14 44.64 -40.74 -89.68
C MET A 14 44.48 -39.36 -89.11
N LEU A 15 43.75 -39.25 -87.95
CA LEU A 15 43.79 -38.09 -87.05
C LEU A 15 45.20 -38.05 -86.43
N SER A 16 45.99 -37.11 -86.90
CA SER A 16 47.25 -36.78 -86.27
C SER A 16 47.01 -36.37 -84.80
N ARG A 17 47.48 -37.18 -83.88
CA ARG A 17 47.49 -36.83 -82.44
C ARG A 17 48.52 -35.71 -82.27
N HIS A 18 48.03 -34.47 -82.38
CA HIS A 18 48.81 -33.35 -81.79
C HIS A 18 48.96 -33.61 -80.29
N SER A 19 50.14 -33.74 -79.82
CA SER A 19 50.46 -33.94 -78.45
C SER A 19 50.05 -32.67 -77.69
N GLN A 20 48.93 -32.72 -76.95
CA GLN A 20 48.42 -31.64 -76.04
C GLN A 20 49.22 -31.55 -74.73
N GLN A 21 50.46 -32.03 -74.71
CA GLN A 21 51.26 -32.06 -73.48
C GLN A 21 51.52 -30.65 -72.91
N GLY A 22 51.62 -29.63 -73.74
CA GLY A 22 51.77 -28.24 -73.27
C GLY A 22 50.50 -27.66 -72.60
N ALA A 23 49.31 -28.01 -73.15
CA ALA A 23 48.05 -27.51 -72.58
C ALA A 23 47.73 -28.11 -71.17
N VAL A 24 48.05 -29.40 -71.01
CA VAL A 24 47.87 -30.10 -69.72
C VAL A 24 48.85 -29.54 -68.69
N LEU A 25 50.09 -29.20 -69.08
CA LEU A 25 51.07 -28.61 -68.17
C LEU A 25 50.64 -27.20 -67.69
N ILE A 26 50.15 -26.38 -68.62
CA ILE A 26 49.61 -25.02 -68.23
C ILE A 26 48.37 -25.13 -67.30
N MET A 27 47.51 -26.11 -67.63
CA MET A 27 46.29 -26.37 -66.84
C MET A 27 46.64 -26.88 -65.44
N THR A 28 47.60 -27.80 -65.31
CA THR A 28 48.06 -28.29 -63.97
C THR A 28 48.76 -27.21 -63.16
N VAL A 29 49.60 -26.35 -63.80
CA VAL A 29 50.21 -25.19 -63.14
C VAL A 29 49.12 -24.20 -62.69
N GLY A 30 48.10 -23.93 -63.53
CA GLY A 30 46.97 -23.08 -63.17
C GLY A 30 46.15 -23.61 -61.96
N PHE A 31 45.86 -24.95 -61.99
CA PHE A 31 45.20 -25.58 -60.82
C PHE A 31 46.06 -25.59 -59.57
N MET A 32 47.37 -25.79 -59.67
CA MET A 32 48.29 -25.75 -58.57
C MET A 32 48.38 -24.35 -57.98
N LEU A 33 48.42 -23.30 -58.78
CA LEU A 33 48.40 -21.91 -58.37
C LEU A 33 47.09 -21.54 -57.69
N LEU A 34 45.95 -22.00 -58.29
CA LEU A 34 44.65 -21.82 -57.67
C LEU A 34 44.54 -22.52 -56.28
N ALA A 35 45.04 -23.74 -56.16
CA ALA A 35 45.09 -24.51 -54.97
C ALA A 35 45.93 -23.83 -53.91
N VAL A 36 47.08 -23.25 -54.24
CA VAL A 36 47.92 -22.46 -53.31
C VAL A 36 47.27 -21.19 -52.92
N LEU A 37 46.56 -20.49 -53.80
CA LEU A 37 45.78 -19.27 -53.43
C LEU A 37 44.65 -19.61 -52.49
N CYS A 38 43.89 -20.68 -52.74
CA CYS A 38 42.83 -21.11 -51.80
C CYS A 38 43.40 -21.52 -50.47
N LEU A 39 44.54 -22.23 -50.44
CA LEU A 39 45.19 -22.60 -49.16
C LEU A 39 45.71 -21.39 -48.41
N ALA A 40 46.27 -20.40 -49.10
CA ALA A 40 46.67 -19.13 -48.52
C ALA A 40 45.48 -18.39 -47.87
N LEU A 41 44.36 -18.35 -48.57
CA LEU A 41 43.15 -17.69 -48.08
C LEU A 41 42.56 -18.39 -46.85
N VAL A 42 42.55 -19.74 -46.85
CA VAL A 42 42.09 -20.54 -45.71
C VAL A 42 42.99 -20.34 -44.48
N VAL A 43 44.32 -20.35 -44.67
CA VAL A 43 45.27 -20.15 -43.56
C VAL A 43 45.18 -18.76 -43.00
N ASP A 44 45.09 -17.72 -43.83
CA ASP A 44 44.99 -16.33 -43.38
C ASP A 44 43.65 -16.07 -42.68
N THR A 45 42.52 -16.54 -43.22
CA THR A 45 41.19 -16.39 -42.54
C THR A 45 41.14 -17.19 -41.26
N GLY A 46 41.68 -18.41 -41.25
CA GLY A 46 41.77 -19.22 -40.01
C GLY A 46 42.57 -18.55 -38.90
N ARG A 47 43.72 -17.96 -39.27
CA ARG A 47 44.56 -17.21 -38.32
C ARG A 47 43.82 -15.96 -37.76
N LEU A 48 43.24 -15.17 -38.67
CA LEU A 48 42.47 -13.98 -38.25
C LEU A 48 41.31 -14.33 -37.35
N TYR A 49 40.60 -15.43 -37.61
CA TYR A 49 39.57 -15.95 -36.77
C TYR A 49 40.07 -16.32 -35.36
N VAL A 50 41.20 -17.02 -35.28
CA VAL A 50 41.84 -17.39 -34.00
C VAL A 50 42.25 -16.15 -33.22
N GLU A 51 42.87 -15.14 -33.87
CA GLU A 51 43.25 -13.88 -33.26
C GLU A 51 42.00 -13.10 -32.76
N LYS A 52 40.94 -13.06 -33.56
CA LYS A 52 39.67 -12.46 -33.16
C LYS A 52 39.10 -13.12 -31.90
N ARG A 53 39.12 -14.46 -31.82
CA ARG A 53 38.66 -15.25 -30.69
C ARG A 53 39.50 -15.03 -29.45
N LYS A 54 40.82 -14.87 -29.58
CA LYS A 54 41.72 -14.51 -28.50
C LYS A 54 41.38 -13.12 -27.94
N LEU A 55 41.18 -12.12 -28.83
CA LEU A 55 40.74 -10.77 -28.44
C LEU A 55 39.40 -10.78 -27.73
N GLN A 56 38.43 -11.60 -28.15
CA GLN A 56 37.15 -11.71 -27.48
C GLN A 56 37.33 -12.25 -26.06
N ARG A 57 38.14 -13.29 -25.88
CA ARG A 57 38.43 -13.83 -24.54
C ARG A 57 39.09 -12.77 -23.63
N VAL A 58 40.05 -11.99 -24.19
CA VAL A 58 40.68 -10.90 -23.44
C VAL A 58 39.63 -9.84 -23.01
N ALA A 59 38.77 -9.43 -23.95
CA ALA A 59 37.71 -8.43 -23.64
C ALA A 59 36.74 -8.97 -22.58
N ASP A 60 36.29 -10.23 -22.74
CA ASP A 60 35.36 -10.87 -21.78
C ASP A 60 35.95 -10.93 -20.37
N MET A 61 37.16 -11.41 -20.23
CA MET A 61 37.82 -11.54 -18.91
C MET A 61 38.14 -10.20 -18.29
N ALA A 62 38.58 -9.22 -19.09
CA ALA A 62 38.88 -7.88 -18.61
C ALA A 62 37.61 -7.15 -18.14
N ALA A 63 36.51 -7.31 -18.87
CA ALA A 63 35.22 -6.72 -18.49
C ALA A 63 34.68 -7.34 -17.17
N ILE A 64 34.69 -8.68 -17.08
CA ILE A 64 34.24 -9.39 -15.86
C ILE A 64 35.07 -8.97 -14.65
N GLU A 65 36.40 -8.97 -14.76
CA GLU A 65 37.24 -8.67 -13.63
C GLU A 65 37.15 -7.20 -13.19
N ALA A 66 37.12 -6.27 -14.14
CA ALA A 66 36.92 -4.86 -13.83
C ALA A 66 35.63 -4.62 -13.04
N MET A 67 34.55 -5.30 -13.46
CA MET A 67 33.25 -5.20 -12.80
C MET A 67 33.24 -5.94 -11.44
N ALA A 68 33.81 -7.14 -11.36
CA ALA A 68 33.84 -7.96 -10.15
C ALA A 68 34.65 -7.29 -9.00
N ARG A 69 35.69 -6.56 -9.35
CA ARG A 69 36.51 -5.79 -8.41
C ARG A 69 35.97 -4.39 -8.11
N ASN A 70 34.73 -4.09 -8.50
CA ASN A 70 34.11 -2.76 -8.35
C ASN A 70 34.94 -1.62 -8.95
N GLY A 71 35.51 -1.85 -10.15
CA GLY A 71 36.25 -0.83 -10.86
C GLY A 71 35.36 0.38 -11.23
N ALA A 72 35.85 1.58 -10.91
CA ALA A 72 35.17 2.83 -11.20
C ALA A 72 35.90 3.61 -12.33
N CYS A 73 35.15 4.17 -13.28
CA CYS A 73 35.74 4.94 -14.36
C CYS A 73 36.26 6.31 -13.91
N ASN A 74 35.58 6.96 -13.00
CA ASN A 74 35.95 8.26 -12.47
C ASN A 74 37.31 8.28 -11.71
N THR A 75 37.69 7.14 -11.10
CA THR A 75 38.98 6.97 -10.42
C THR A 75 40.02 6.26 -11.25
N GLY A 76 39.67 5.77 -12.45
CA GLY A 76 40.54 5.01 -13.32
C GLY A 76 40.80 3.57 -12.87
N THR A 77 40.22 3.12 -11.75
CA THR A 77 40.45 1.77 -11.19
C THR A 77 39.89 0.68 -12.10
N ALA A 78 38.80 0.96 -12.83
CA ALA A 78 38.23 0.02 -13.81
C ALA A 78 39.22 -0.31 -14.93
N LEU A 79 39.89 0.72 -15.48
CA LEU A 79 40.90 0.53 -16.51
C LEU A 79 42.13 -0.22 -15.98
N THR A 80 42.57 0.08 -14.76
CA THR A 80 43.67 -0.62 -14.10
C THR A 80 43.38 -2.12 -13.96
N PHE A 81 42.18 -2.48 -13.48
CA PHE A 81 41.79 -3.89 -13.32
C PHE A 81 41.63 -4.60 -14.66
N ALA A 82 41.03 -3.94 -15.66
CA ALA A 82 40.91 -4.46 -17.01
C ALA A 82 42.28 -4.73 -17.64
N THR A 83 43.23 -3.81 -17.49
CA THR A 83 44.61 -3.93 -18.00
C THR A 83 45.35 -5.07 -17.31
N GLN A 84 45.23 -5.21 -16.00
CA GLN A 84 45.80 -6.35 -15.24
C GLN A 84 45.25 -7.69 -15.71
N SER A 85 43.94 -7.76 -15.95
CA SER A 85 43.27 -8.96 -16.47
C SER A 85 43.76 -9.28 -17.89
N ALA A 86 43.86 -8.29 -18.76
CA ALA A 86 44.36 -8.44 -20.12
C ALA A 86 45.81 -8.99 -20.15
N ALA A 87 46.69 -8.42 -19.28
CA ALA A 87 48.08 -8.87 -19.16
C ALA A 87 48.17 -10.36 -18.77
N ARG A 88 47.32 -10.82 -17.82
CA ARG A 88 47.26 -12.24 -17.44
C ARG A 88 46.73 -13.16 -18.56
N ASN A 89 46.09 -12.60 -19.56
CA ASN A 89 45.59 -13.30 -20.75
C ASN A 89 46.47 -13.05 -22.03
N ASP A 90 47.77 -12.85 -21.85
CA ASP A 90 48.77 -12.63 -22.92
C ASP A 90 48.47 -11.41 -23.79
N PHE A 91 47.85 -10.39 -23.24
CA PHE A 91 47.57 -9.14 -23.94
C PHE A 91 48.11 -7.93 -23.18
N THR A 92 49.36 -7.58 -23.47
CA THR A 92 49.99 -6.38 -22.92
C THR A 92 49.58 -5.16 -23.73
N VAL A 93 49.01 -4.14 -23.07
CA VAL A 93 48.60 -2.88 -23.69
C VAL A 93 49.83 -2.07 -24.09
N GLY A 94 49.88 -1.61 -25.32
CA GLY A 94 50.98 -0.82 -25.91
C GLY A 94 51.36 -1.34 -27.30
N GLY A 95 52.07 -0.53 -28.07
CA GLY A 95 52.46 -0.81 -29.44
C GLY A 95 51.23 -1.00 -30.36
N THR A 96 51.02 -2.23 -30.81
CA THR A 96 49.88 -2.59 -31.69
C THR A 96 48.61 -2.98 -30.95
N ASN A 97 48.65 -3.06 -29.60
CA ASN A 97 47.54 -3.51 -28.74
C ASN A 97 46.92 -2.32 -28.04
N THR A 98 45.63 -2.11 -28.15
CA THR A 98 44.89 -1.10 -27.44
C THR A 98 43.74 -1.72 -26.63
N LEU A 99 43.54 -1.20 -25.43
CA LEU A 99 42.41 -1.53 -24.56
C LEU A 99 41.68 -0.24 -24.19
N THR A 100 40.41 -0.15 -24.57
CA THR A 100 39.55 0.98 -24.19
C THR A 100 38.42 0.51 -23.32
N LEU A 101 38.00 1.37 -22.39
CA LEU A 101 36.98 1.05 -21.43
C LEU A 101 35.96 2.17 -21.33
N THR A 102 34.67 1.82 -21.26
CA THR A 102 33.55 2.74 -21.08
C THR A 102 32.66 2.21 -19.96
N CYS A 103 32.39 3.03 -18.94
CA CYS A 103 31.39 2.74 -17.94
C CYS A 103 30.05 3.39 -18.31
N GLY A 104 28.96 2.77 -17.86
CA GLY A 104 27.64 3.28 -18.15
C GLY A 104 26.52 2.33 -17.69
N GLN A 105 25.38 2.45 -18.31
CA GLN A 105 24.22 1.59 -18.09
C GLN A 105 23.89 0.82 -19.36
N VAL A 106 23.49 -0.45 -19.23
CA VAL A 106 22.97 -1.21 -20.37
C VAL A 106 21.58 -0.70 -20.71
N SER A 107 21.41 -0.27 -21.95
CA SER A 107 20.12 0.07 -22.53
C SER A 107 19.82 -0.85 -23.71
N THR A 108 18.55 -1.13 -23.97
CA THR A 108 18.11 -1.88 -25.15
C THR A 108 17.46 -0.91 -26.12
N VAL A 109 18.14 -0.67 -27.25
CA VAL A 109 17.62 0.18 -28.31
C VAL A 109 17.43 -0.67 -29.57
N GLY A 110 16.20 -0.74 -30.07
CA GLY A 110 15.87 -1.53 -31.26
C GLY A 110 16.18 -3.04 -31.13
N GLY A 111 16.06 -3.59 -29.93
CA GLY A 111 16.39 -5.00 -29.65
C GLY A 111 17.88 -5.28 -29.44
N LEU A 112 18.75 -4.29 -29.62
CA LEU A 112 20.18 -4.40 -29.38
C LEU A 112 20.54 -3.82 -28.00
N ARG A 113 21.33 -4.55 -27.21
CA ARG A 113 21.85 -4.07 -25.94
C ARG A 113 23.10 -3.23 -26.19
N THR A 114 23.05 -1.97 -25.74
CA THR A 114 24.15 -1.00 -25.83
C THR A 114 24.48 -0.45 -24.46
N VAL A 115 25.73 -0.04 -24.28
CA VAL A 115 26.15 0.68 -23.06
C VAL A 115 26.04 2.17 -23.37
N ALA A 116 25.12 2.83 -22.69
CA ALA A 116 25.06 4.30 -22.69
C ALA A 116 25.93 4.83 -21.56
N ALA A 117 26.85 5.75 -21.87
CA ALA A 117 27.61 6.43 -20.83
C ALA A 117 26.64 7.17 -19.90
N THR A 118 26.81 7.00 -18.59
CA THR A 118 25.96 7.69 -17.62
C THR A 118 26.32 9.17 -17.55
N PRO A 119 25.31 10.06 -17.50
CA PRO A 119 25.56 11.47 -17.15
C PRO A 119 26.23 11.59 -15.78
N PHE A 120 26.96 12.65 -15.57
CA PHE A 120 27.67 12.94 -14.33
C PHE A 120 26.74 12.77 -13.11
N GLY A 121 27.06 11.82 -12.21
CA GLY A 121 26.26 11.50 -11.02
C GLY A 121 25.37 10.26 -11.12
N GLY A 122 25.29 9.59 -12.27
CA GLY A 122 24.58 8.31 -12.41
C GLY A 122 25.39 7.12 -11.87
N VAL A 123 24.70 6.06 -11.48
CA VAL A 123 25.32 4.81 -11.03
C VAL A 123 25.68 3.95 -12.24
N ASP A 124 27.00 3.73 -12.47
CA ASP A 124 27.49 2.82 -13.50
C ASP A 124 27.23 1.36 -13.08
N ASN A 125 26.45 0.63 -13.84
CA ASN A 125 26.20 -0.79 -13.61
C ASN A 125 26.75 -1.70 -14.72
N ALA A 126 27.42 -1.11 -15.70
CA ALA A 126 28.01 -1.82 -16.83
C ALA A 126 29.39 -1.27 -17.16
N ILE A 127 30.31 -2.16 -17.51
CA ILE A 127 31.63 -1.84 -18.04
C ILE A 127 31.76 -2.51 -19.39
N GLN A 128 31.99 -1.71 -20.43
CA GLN A 128 32.35 -2.19 -21.77
C GLN A 128 33.86 -2.09 -21.92
N VAL A 129 34.48 -3.20 -22.32
CA VAL A 129 35.89 -3.27 -22.68
C VAL A 129 35.99 -3.60 -24.17
N VAL A 130 36.80 -2.82 -24.88
CA VAL A 130 37.13 -3.08 -26.29
C VAL A 130 38.64 -3.34 -26.38
N ALA A 131 39.02 -4.57 -26.74
CA ALA A 131 40.39 -4.95 -26.99
C ALA A 131 40.64 -4.94 -28.51
N ALA A 132 41.68 -4.25 -28.96
CA ALA A 132 42.04 -4.20 -30.38
C ALA A 132 43.52 -4.42 -30.57
N ARG A 133 43.84 -5.08 -31.70
CA ARG A 133 45.21 -5.42 -32.11
C ARG A 133 45.37 -5.23 -33.61
N GLN A 134 46.48 -4.61 -34.00
CA GLN A 134 46.87 -4.57 -35.41
C GLN A 134 47.69 -5.79 -35.77
N VAL A 135 47.27 -6.54 -36.79
CA VAL A 135 47.93 -7.74 -37.29
C VAL A 135 48.18 -7.61 -38.79
N ALA A 136 49.17 -8.34 -39.29
CA ALA A 136 49.40 -8.39 -40.76
C ALA A 136 48.16 -8.96 -41.46
N ALA A 137 47.75 -8.37 -42.58
CA ALA A 137 46.57 -8.78 -43.34
C ALA A 137 46.70 -10.20 -43.87
N SER A 138 47.91 -10.59 -44.32
CA SER A 138 48.23 -11.94 -44.75
C SER A 138 49.62 -12.34 -44.25
N MET A 139 49.77 -13.55 -43.79
CA MET A 139 51.09 -14.13 -43.45
C MET A 139 51.84 -14.58 -44.68
N ILE A 140 51.12 -15.03 -45.70
CA ILE A 140 51.70 -15.57 -46.95
C ILE A 140 52.05 -14.45 -47.92
N ALA A 141 51.17 -13.47 -48.08
CA ALA A 141 51.35 -12.33 -48.98
C ALA A 141 51.84 -11.06 -48.26
N GLY A 142 51.97 -11.05 -46.91
CA GLY A 142 52.32 -9.89 -46.12
C GLY A 142 53.68 -9.27 -46.38
N GLY A 143 54.64 -10.06 -46.90
CA GLY A 143 55.91 -9.55 -47.40
C GLY A 143 55.82 -8.79 -48.71
N ILE A 144 54.77 -8.99 -49.49
CA ILE A 144 54.57 -8.38 -50.80
C ILE A 144 53.67 -7.13 -50.71
N PHE A 145 52.61 -7.17 -49.86
CA PHE A 145 51.59 -6.10 -49.77
C PHE A 145 51.66 -5.27 -48.49
N GLY A 146 52.43 -5.66 -47.45
CA GLY A 146 52.68 -4.87 -46.24
C GLY A 146 51.49 -4.37 -45.46
N GLY A 147 50.25 -4.80 -45.82
CA GLY A 147 49.01 -4.31 -45.22
C GLY A 147 48.78 -4.82 -43.80
N LYS A 148 48.39 -3.90 -42.89
CA LYS A 148 47.93 -4.25 -41.54
C LYS A 148 46.42 -4.04 -41.43
N ILE A 149 45.75 -4.94 -40.71
CA ILE A 149 44.33 -4.83 -40.39
C ILE A 149 44.17 -4.70 -38.87
N SER A 150 43.19 -3.91 -38.43
CA SER A 150 42.84 -3.80 -37.04
C SER A 150 41.73 -4.80 -36.73
N LEU A 151 41.99 -5.72 -35.82
CA LEU A 151 41.00 -6.62 -35.26
C LEU A 151 40.58 -6.04 -33.90
N SER A 152 39.28 -6.00 -33.63
CA SER A 152 38.75 -5.57 -32.35
C SER A 152 37.68 -6.53 -31.82
N ALA A 153 37.58 -6.69 -30.55
CA ALA A 153 36.53 -7.42 -29.85
C ALA A 153 36.02 -6.61 -28.68
N ALA A 154 34.73 -6.62 -28.47
CA ALA A 154 34.07 -5.89 -27.37
C ALA A 154 33.33 -6.87 -26.46
N ALA A 155 33.38 -6.59 -25.16
CA ALA A 155 32.62 -7.29 -24.15
C ALA A 155 32.01 -6.29 -23.19
N VAL A 156 30.83 -6.60 -22.71
CA VAL A 156 30.12 -5.82 -21.70
C VAL A 156 29.88 -6.71 -20.49
N ALA A 157 30.41 -6.32 -19.34
CA ALA A 157 30.06 -6.93 -18.06
C ALA A 157 29.12 -6.01 -17.28
N THR A 158 28.10 -6.61 -16.70
CA THR A 158 27.19 -5.91 -15.80
C THR A 158 27.21 -6.56 -14.44
N LYS A 159 27.12 -5.74 -13.42
CA LYS A 159 26.82 -6.18 -12.07
C LYS A 159 25.33 -5.99 -11.84
N GLY A 160 24.68 -6.96 -11.21
CA GLY A 160 23.30 -6.79 -10.77
C GLY A 160 23.19 -5.53 -9.92
N VAL A 161 22.19 -4.69 -10.19
CA VAL A 161 21.92 -3.53 -9.34
C VAL A 161 21.55 -4.02 -7.94
N PRO A 162 21.96 -3.31 -6.88
CA PRO A 162 21.49 -3.63 -5.55
C PRO A 162 19.97 -3.59 -5.53
N LEU A 163 19.37 -4.54 -4.82
CA LEU A 163 17.93 -4.61 -4.60
C LEU A 163 17.65 -4.43 -3.13
N ALA A 164 16.65 -3.63 -2.81
CA ALA A 164 16.09 -3.55 -1.47
C ALA A 164 14.58 -3.78 -1.52
N SER A 165 14.05 -4.32 -0.44
CA SER A 165 12.62 -4.42 -0.24
C SER A 165 12.23 -3.97 1.15
N LEU A 166 11.02 -3.44 1.26
CA LEU A 166 10.30 -3.28 2.50
C LEU A 166 9.06 -4.16 2.45
N ALA A 167 8.77 -4.79 3.57
CA ALA A 167 7.54 -5.51 3.81
C ALA A 167 6.91 -5.00 5.10
N LEU A 168 5.62 -4.71 5.04
CA LEU A 168 4.82 -4.32 6.19
C LEU A 168 3.89 -5.49 6.50
N ARG A 169 3.78 -5.85 7.77
CA ARG A 169 2.81 -6.84 8.21
C ARG A 169 1.88 -6.26 9.27
N THR A 170 0.71 -6.86 9.32
CA THR A 170 -0.25 -6.63 10.38
C THR A 170 -0.01 -7.64 11.49
N THR A 171 0.06 -7.16 12.73
CA THR A 171 0.34 -8.01 13.88
C THR A 171 -0.92 -8.74 14.34
N VAL A 172 -1.37 -9.70 13.56
CA VAL A 172 -2.37 -10.67 14.05
C VAL A 172 -1.59 -11.83 14.67
N ALA A 173 -1.57 -11.94 15.99
CA ALA A 173 -0.78 -12.97 16.68
C ALA A 173 -1.40 -14.36 16.45
N THR A 174 -2.34 -14.75 17.26
CA THR A 174 -3.04 -16.04 17.15
C THR A 174 -4.55 -15.81 17.12
N VAL A 175 -5.23 -16.55 16.27
CA VAL A 175 -6.67 -16.46 16.12
C VAL A 175 -7.34 -17.59 16.92
N ASP A 176 -8.09 -17.24 17.94
CA ASP A 176 -9.01 -18.14 18.65
C ASP A 176 -10.39 -18.17 17.95
N SER A 177 -11.33 -18.92 18.49
CA SER A 177 -12.68 -19.07 17.89
C SER A 177 -13.45 -17.75 17.83
N THR A 178 -13.28 -16.86 18.83
CA THR A 178 -13.98 -15.57 18.90
C THR A 178 -13.43 -14.60 17.86
N ARG A 179 -12.10 -14.49 17.77
CA ARG A 179 -11.42 -13.70 16.74
C ARG A 179 -11.70 -14.25 15.34
N GLY A 180 -11.74 -15.58 15.18
CA GLY A 180 -12.10 -16.21 13.91
C GLY A 180 -13.51 -15.86 13.44
N ALA A 181 -14.48 -15.80 14.35
CA ALA A 181 -15.84 -15.37 14.03
C ALA A 181 -15.91 -13.90 13.62
N LEU A 182 -15.14 -13.03 14.28
CA LEU A 182 -15.02 -11.62 13.91
C LEU A 182 -14.37 -11.46 12.54
N LEU A 183 -13.25 -12.17 12.27
CA LEU A 183 -12.59 -12.18 10.96
C LEU A 183 -13.54 -12.64 9.84
N ASN A 184 -14.33 -13.68 10.09
CA ASN A 184 -15.36 -14.15 9.14
C ASN A 184 -16.39 -13.06 8.84
N SER A 185 -16.88 -12.36 9.87
CA SER A 185 -17.86 -11.30 9.72
C SER A 185 -17.29 -10.09 8.95
N VAL A 186 -16.03 -9.70 9.25
CA VAL A 186 -15.36 -8.61 8.56
C VAL A 186 -15.06 -8.95 7.11
N MET A 187 -14.39 -10.08 6.88
CA MET A 187 -14.02 -10.48 5.52
C MET A 187 -15.26 -10.71 4.66
N GLY A 188 -16.31 -11.33 5.24
CA GLY A 188 -17.59 -11.48 4.58
C GLY A 188 -18.24 -10.14 4.23
N GLY A 189 -18.27 -9.20 5.17
CA GLY A 189 -18.81 -7.85 4.95
C GLY A 189 -18.02 -7.06 3.90
N LEU A 190 -16.70 -7.15 3.91
CA LEU A 190 -15.83 -6.47 2.94
C LEU A 190 -15.93 -7.09 1.53
N LEU A 191 -16.15 -8.40 1.43
CA LEU A 191 -16.35 -9.10 0.16
C LEU A 191 -17.80 -9.03 -0.35
N GLY A 192 -18.76 -8.70 0.53
CA GLY A 192 -20.19 -8.72 0.22
C GLY A 192 -20.78 -10.13 0.17
N GLY A 193 -20.11 -11.13 0.77
CA GLY A 193 -20.53 -12.51 0.84
C GLY A 193 -20.17 -13.20 2.16
N ALA A 194 -20.86 -14.27 2.51
CA ALA A 194 -20.58 -15.00 3.75
C ALA A 194 -19.23 -15.72 3.67
N VAL A 195 -18.43 -15.58 4.72
CA VAL A 195 -17.16 -16.28 4.91
C VAL A 195 -17.26 -17.16 6.16
N ASN A 196 -16.76 -18.38 6.09
CA ASN A 196 -16.73 -19.31 7.21
C ASN A 196 -15.40 -20.08 7.24
N VAL A 197 -14.39 -19.48 7.85
CA VAL A 197 -13.06 -20.04 8.04
C VAL A 197 -12.88 -20.38 9.51
N SER A 198 -12.38 -21.58 9.81
CA SER A 198 -12.07 -22.00 11.18
C SER A 198 -10.88 -21.22 11.76
N ALA A 199 -10.77 -21.16 13.10
CA ALA A 199 -9.60 -20.54 13.75
C ALA A 199 -8.27 -21.19 13.30
N LEU A 200 -8.26 -22.53 13.12
CA LEU A 200 -7.11 -23.25 12.60
C LEU A 200 -6.76 -22.84 11.16
N GLY A 201 -7.80 -22.59 10.33
CA GLY A 201 -7.61 -22.10 8.97
C GLY A 201 -7.00 -20.69 8.94
N TRP A 202 -7.49 -19.79 9.79
CA TRP A 202 -6.92 -18.45 9.93
C TRP A 202 -5.47 -18.49 10.39
N ASN A 203 -5.14 -19.29 11.41
CA ASN A 203 -3.77 -19.47 11.87
C ASN A 203 -2.87 -20.09 10.80
N GLY A 204 -3.42 -20.99 9.97
CA GLY A 204 -2.72 -21.54 8.81
C GLY A 204 -2.38 -20.47 7.78
N LEU A 205 -3.30 -19.58 7.45
CA LEU A 205 -3.02 -18.45 6.52
C LEU A 205 -1.96 -17.49 7.07
N ILE A 206 -2.03 -17.16 8.37
CA ILE A 206 -1.09 -16.27 9.05
C ILE A 206 0.32 -16.88 9.08
N GLY A 207 0.42 -18.20 9.30
CA GLY A 207 1.71 -18.90 9.38
C GLY A 207 2.33 -19.29 8.04
N THR A 208 1.63 -19.09 6.91
CA THR A 208 2.10 -19.55 5.59
C THR A 208 2.72 -18.41 4.79
N GLN A 209 3.91 -18.67 4.22
CA GLN A 209 4.60 -17.80 3.28
C GLN A 209 4.40 -18.34 1.85
N LEU A 210 4.35 -17.44 0.88
CA LEU A 210 4.20 -17.71 -0.54
C LEU A 210 5.34 -17.02 -1.30
N SER A 211 5.98 -17.73 -2.25
CA SER A 211 6.90 -17.09 -3.20
C SER A 211 6.11 -16.15 -4.12
N LEU A 212 6.46 -14.86 -4.09
CA LEU A 212 5.78 -13.86 -4.93
C LEU A 212 5.95 -14.18 -6.42
N PHE A 213 7.13 -14.61 -6.84
CA PHE A 213 7.38 -14.84 -8.27
C PHE A 213 6.71 -16.12 -8.75
N ASP A 214 6.67 -17.19 -7.95
CA ASP A 214 5.89 -18.40 -8.28
C ASP A 214 4.39 -18.08 -8.38
N PHE A 215 3.90 -17.22 -7.51
CA PHE A 215 2.53 -16.73 -7.57
C PHE A 215 2.27 -15.90 -8.83
N LEU A 216 3.17 -14.97 -9.19
CA LEU A 216 3.04 -14.17 -10.41
C LEU A 216 3.15 -15.04 -11.67
N ASP A 217 4.03 -16.04 -11.68
CA ASP A 217 4.14 -17.00 -12.79
C ASP A 217 2.88 -17.86 -12.91
N GLN A 218 2.27 -18.26 -11.77
CA GLN A 218 0.98 -18.95 -11.80
C GLN A 218 -0.13 -18.04 -12.34
N LEU A 219 -0.14 -16.75 -11.96
CA LEU A 219 -1.09 -15.80 -12.52
C LEU A 219 -0.91 -15.62 -14.02
N LYS A 220 0.34 -15.57 -14.52
CA LYS A 220 0.62 -15.56 -15.98
C LYS A 220 -0.03 -16.75 -16.68
N VAL A 221 0.12 -17.95 -16.12
CA VAL A 221 -0.49 -19.16 -16.67
C VAL A 221 -2.01 -19.05 -16.67
N ASN A 222 -2.60 -18.62 -15.55
CA ASN A 222 -4.07 -18.50 -15.40
C ASN A 222 -4.67 -17.44 -16.35
N LEU A 223 -3.91 -16.40 -16.69
CA LEU A 223 -4.32 -15.32 -17.58
C LEU A 223 -3.96 -15.55 -19.05
N GLY A 224 -3.23 -16.63 -19.39
CA GLY A 224 -2.77 -16.91 -20.74
C GLY A 224 -1.73 -15.92 -21.26
N LEU A 225 -0.99 -15.24 -20.38
CA LEU A 225 0.03 -14.26 -20.73
C LEU A 225 1.36 -14.98 -21.02
N SER A 226 1.69 -15.19 -22.30
CA SER A 226 2.87 -15.96 -22.71
C SER A 226 4.20 -15.18 -22.67
N ALA A 227 4.18 -13.85 -22.68
CA ALA A 227 5.36 -13.00 -22.84
C ALA A 227 5.42 -11.75 -21.96
N GLY A 228 4.50 -11.54 -21.02
CA GLY A 228 4.45 -10.35 -20.17
C GLY A 228 5.47 -10.38 -19.02
N GLY A 229 6.00 -9.21 -18.66
CA GLY A 229 6.79 -9.02 -17.45
C GLY A 229 5.91 -9.05 -16.16
N TYR A 230 6.51 -9.21 -15.01
CA TYR A 230 5.78 -9.21 -13.72
C TYR A 230 4.98 -7.93 -13.48
N THR A 231 5.51 -6.78 -13.91
CA THR A 231 4.80 -5.49 -13.82
C THR A 231 3.50 -5.50 -14.62
N GLU A 232 3.49 -6.18 -15.78
CA GLU A 232 2.29 -6.35 -16.61
C GLU A 232 1.26 -7.23 -15.92
N VAL A 233 1.68 -8.33 -15.28
CA VAL A 233 0.80 -9.21 -14.50
C VAL A 233 0.15 -8.45 -13.34
N LEU A 234 0.94 -7.67 -12.60
CA LEU A 234 0.45 -6.89 -11.47
C LEU A 234 -0.57 -5.81 -11.88
N SER A 235 -0.49 -5.31 -13.12
CA SER A 235 -1.40 -4.29 -13.66
C SER A 235 -2.70 -4.87 -14.25
N GLN A 236 -2.83 -6.21 -14.33
CA GLN A 236 -4.06 -6.83 -14.80
C GLN A 236 -5.21 -6.65 -13.83
N ASN A 237 -6.42 -6.59 -14.37
CA ASN A 237 -7.63 -6.58 -13.59
C ASN A 237 -7.98 -8.00 -13.14
N LEU A 238 -7.80 -8.30 -11.86
CA LEU A 238 -7.98 -9.61 -11.25
C LEU A 238 -9.12 -9.57 -10.25
N THR A 239 -9.94 -10.61 -10.20
CA THR A 239 -10.86 -10.79 -9.08
C THR A 239 -10.12 -11.37 -7.87
N VAL A 240 -10.63 -11.11 -6.66
CA VAL A 240 -10.07 -11.72 -5.44
C VAL A 240 -10.11 -13.26 -5.54
N GLY A 241 -11.15 -13.82 -6.19
CA GLY A 241 -11.22 -15.25 -6.46
C GLY A 241 -10.06 -15.79 -7.30
N GLN A 242 -9.65 -15.08 -8.36
CA GLN A 242 -8.50 -15.45 -9.19
C GLN A 242 -7.17 -15.36 -8.42
N ILE A 243 -7.04 -14.38 -7.54
CA ILE A 243 -5.87 -14.26 -6.65
C ILE A 243 -5.80 -15.45 -5.69
N ILE A 244 -6.93 -15.82 -5.07
CA ILE A 244 -7.03 -16.99 -4.19
C ILE A 244 -6.71 -18.28 -4.94
N ASP A 245 -7.20 -18.44 -6.17
CA ASP A 245 -6.92 -19.62 -6.99
C ASP A 245 -5.43 -19.79 -7.30
N ALA A 246 -4.78 -18.73 -7.72
CA ALA A 246 -3.35 -18.76 -7.98
C ALA A 246 -2.56 -19.10 -6.70
N THR A 247 -2.91 -18.45 -5.58
CA THR A 247 -2.32 -18.74 -4.26
C THR A 247 -2.49 -20.21 -3.87
N SER A 248 -3.71 -20.73 -3.97
CA SER A 248 -4.03 -22.14 -3.63
C SER A 248 -3.29 -23.14 -4.53
N THR A 249 -3.13 -22.82 -5.82
CA THR A 249 -2.40 -23.67 -6.77
C THR A 249 -0.92 -23.75 -6.46
N VAL A 250 -0.27 -22.61 -6.15
CA VAL A 250 1.14 -22.60 -5.77
C VAL A 250 1.37 -23.36 -4.48
N LEU A 251 0.59 -23.07 -3.43
CA LEU A 251 0.70 -23.75 -2.16
C LEU A 251 0.41 -25.25 -2.23
N GLY A 252 -0.49 -25.66 -3.12
CA GLY A 252 -0.81 -27.07 -3.35
C GLY A 252 0.32 -27.86 -4.02
N ARG A 253 1.16 -27.21 -4.81
CA ARG A 253 2.34 -27.84 -5.45
C ARG A 253 3.43 -28.20 -4.46
N ASP A 254 3.63 -27.37 -3.44
CA ASP A 254 4.72 -27.54 -2.49
C ASP A 254 4.53 -28.74 -1.56
N GLY A 255 3.33 -29.29 -1.49
CA GLY A 255 3.00 -30.51 -0.72
C GLY A 255 3.14 -30.40 0.80
N ASN A 256 3.70 -29.30 1.29
CA ASN A 256 3.96 -29.03 2.71
C ASN A 256 2.88 -28.14 3.37
N THR A 257 1.96 -27.61 2.58
CA THR A 257 0.92 -26.70 3.09
C THR A 257 -0.15 -27.50 3.83
N ALA A 258 -0.51 -27.06 5.03
CA ALA A 258 -1.54 -27.69 5.83
C ALA A 258 -2.91 -27.68 5.11
N ALA A 259 -3.63 -28.79 5.17
CA ALA A 259 -4.97 -28.91 4.56
C ALA A 259 -5.96 -27.84 5.08
N SER A 260 -5.81 -27.41 6.34
CA SER A 260 -6.60 -26.32 6.93
C SER A 260 -6.42 -24.98 6.22
N THR A 261 -5.20 -24.67 5.74
CA THR A 261 -4.90 -23.47 4.97
C THR A 261 -5.58 -23.48 3.61
N LEU A 262 -5.50 -24.60 2.90
CA LEU A 262 -6.18 -24.77 1.59
C LEU A 262 -7.70 -24.72 1.73
N THR A 263 -8.26 -25.30 2.80
CA THR A 263 -9.68 -25.23 3.11
C THR A 263 -10.11 -23.77 3.40
N ALA A 264 -9.28 -23.02 4.14
CA ALA A 264 -9.51 -21.61 4.42
C ALA A 264 -9.55 -20.76 3.14
N LEU A 265 -8.62 -20.99 2.21
CA LEU A 265 -8.61 -20.33 0.91
C LEU A 265 -9.88 -20.64 0.11
N SER A 266 -10.33 -21.90 0.13
CA SER A 266 -11.58 -22.30 -0.54
C SER A 266 -12.80 -21.59 0.04
N ALA A 267 -12.89 -21.45 1.37
CA ALA A 267 -13.99 -20.74 2.03
C ALA A 267 -14.00 -19.24 1.69
N LEU A 268 -12.83 -18.60 1.66
CA LEU A 268 -12.68 -17.20 1.25
C LEU A 268 -13.05 -16.99 -0.22
N LYS A 269 -12.70 -17.93 -1.09
CA LYS A 269 -13.06 -17.89 -2.51
C LYS A 269 -14.59 -17.87 -2.69
N VAL A 270 -15.33 -18.69 -1.94
CA VAL A 270 -16.79 -18.70 -2.00
C VAL A 270 -17.37 -17.33 -1.67
N GLY A 271 -16.86 -16.66 -0.62
CA GLY A 271 -17.27 -15.28 -0.29
C GLY A 271 -16.95 -14.27 -1.41
N ALA A 272 -15.79 -14.42 -2.05
CA ALA A 272 -15.34 -13.51 -3.13
C ALA A 272 -16.12 -13.68 -4.45
N LEU A 273 -16.80 -14.80 -4.69
CA LEU A 273 -17.58 -15.05 -5.90
C LEU A 273 -18.92 -14.30 -5.92
N ILE A 274 -19.43 -13.87 -4.77
CA ILE A 274 -20.74 -13.23 -4.67
C ILE A 274 -20.73 -11.84 -5.26
N ASN A 275 -19.63 -11.11 -5.08
CA ASN A 275 -19.44 -9.77 -5.63
C ASN A 275 -18.05 -9.64 -6.27
N PRO A 276 -17.87 -10.17 -7.49
CA PRO A 276 -16.56 -10.25 -8.14
C PRO A 276 -16.08 -8.87 -8.63
N VAL A 277 -15.42 -8.13 -7.75
CA VAL A 277 -14.76 -6.89 -8.12
C VAL A 277 -13.35 -7.17 -8.62
N THR A 278 -12.98 -6.49 -9.67
CA THR A 278 -11.63 -6.55 -10.21
C THR A 278 -10.73 -5.51 -9.56
N VAL A 279 -9.52 -5.94 -9.23
CA VAL A 279 -8.47 -5.13 -8.59
C VAL A 279 -7.16 -5.33 -9.33
N GLN A 280 -6.25 -4.37 -9.18
CA GLN A 280 -4.88 -4.49 -9.70
C GLN A 280 -3.91 -4.68 -8.54
N LEU A 281 -3.21 -5.80 -8.51
CA LEU A 281 -2.22 -6.10 -7.48
C LEU A 281 -1.09 -5.06 -7.42
N ALA A 282 -0.83 -4.35 -8.52
CA ALA A 282 0.08 -3.21 -8.55
C ALA A 282 -0.25 -2.11 -7.51
N ASN A 283 -1.45 -2.10 -6.94
CA ASN A 283 -1.81 -1.15 -5.90
C ASN A 283 -1.33 -1.57 -4.50
N ILE A 284 -1.09 -2.86 -4.27
CA ILE A 284 -0.62 -3.40 -2.97
C ILE A 284 0.82 -3.93 -3.01
N ILE A 285 1.31 -4.33 -4.19
CA ILE A 285 2.68 -4.82 -4.41
C ILE A 285 3.34 -3.95 -5.48
N LYS A 286 4.43 -3.29 -5.15
CA LYS A 286 5.17 -2.44 -6.08
C LYS A 286 6.48 -3.09 -6.48
N LEU A 287 6.65 -3.26 -7.79
CA LEU A 287 7.92 -3.63 -8.41
C LEU A 287 8.39 -2.45 -9.26
N GLN A 288 9.63 -2.03 -9.08
CA GLN A 288 10.23 -0.96 -9.89
C GLN A 288 10.37 -1.42 -11.34
N THR A 289 9.93 -0.59 -12.28
CA THR A 289 10.11 -0.86 -13.71
C THR A 289 11.60 -0.87 -14.10
N ALA A 290 11.95 -1.65 -15.11
CA ALA A 290 13.31 -1.80 -15.63
C ALA A 290 14.34 -2.40 -14.66
N THR A 291 13.92 -2.96 -13.53
CA THR A 291 14.79 -3.70 -12.61
C THR A 291 14.71 -5.19 -12.93
N SER A 292 15.88 -5.87 -12.97
CA SER A 292 15.92 -7.33 -13.13
C SER A 292 15.68 -7.99 -11.78
N TYR A 293 14.66 -8.83 -11.71
CA TYR A 293 14.31 -9.63 -10.53
C TYR A 293 14.68 -11.10 -10.71
N ALA A 294 15.48 -11.44 -11.73
CA ALA A 294 15.88 -12.80 -12.00
C ALA A 294 16.63 -13.40 -10.79
N GLY A 295 16.16 -14.54 -10.31
CA GLY A 295 16.73 -15.24 -9.14
C GLY A 295 16.37 -14.62 -7.77
N ALA A 296 15.58 -13.55 -7.72
CA ALA A 296 15.01 -13.06 -6.48
C ALA A 296 13.76 -13.88 -6.15
N ASP A 297 13.68 -14.46 -4.97
CA ASP A 297 12.46 -15.05 -4.45
C ASP A 297 11.96 -14.16 -3.31
N LEU A 298 10.79 -13.59 -3.44
CA LEU A 298 10.20 -12.68 -2.47
C LEU A 298 9.09 -13.42 -1.73
N GLY A 299 9.29 -13.68 -0.45
CA GLY A 299 8.26 -14.25 0.41
C GLY A 299 7.17 -13.20 0.72
N VAL A 300 5.91 -13.54 0.47
CA VAL A 300 4.74 -12.75 0.87
C VAL A 300 3.89 -13.60 1.80
N ASN A 301 3.45 -13.02 2.91
CA ASN A 301 2.54 -13.71 3.81
C ASN A 301 1.17 -13.90 3.15
N VAL A 302 0.64 -15.11 3.21
CA VAL A 302 -0.63 -15.46 2.56
C VAL A 302 -1.80 -14.69 3.14
N PHE A 303 -1.85 -14.55 4.48
CA PHE A 303 -2.90 -13.78 5.13
C PHE A 303 -2.88 -12.32 4.68
N ASP A 304 -1.69 -11.68 4.69
CA ASP A 304 -1.53 -10.28 4.29
C ASP A 304 -1.91 -10.07 2.82
N LEU A 305 -1.51 -10.98 1.92
CA LEU A 305 -1.86 -10.92 0.50
C LEU A 305 -3.39 -10.98 0.29
N ILE A 306 -4.07 -11.93 0.95
CA ILE A 306 -5.52 -12.09 0.84
C ILE A 306 -6.24 -10.91 1.49
N GLN A 307 -5.84 -10.52 2.71
CA GLN A 307 -6.42 -9.36 3.40
C GLN A 307 -6.26 -8.08 2.59
N GLY A 308 -5.05 -7.81 2.07
CA GLY A 308 -4.77 -6.65 1.23
C GLY A 308 -5.61 -6.65 -0.05
N SER A 309 -5.80 -7.82 -0.68
CA SER A 309 -6.63 -7.97 -1.87
C SER A 309 -8.11 -7.72 -1.57
N VAL A 310 -8.62 -8.22 -0.44
CA VAL A 310 -9.99 -7.96 0.04
C VAL A 310 -10.19 -6.48 0.37
N GLN A 311 -9.24 -5.87 1.06
CA GLN A 311 -9.27 -4.45 1.38
C GLN A 311 -9.22 -3.57 0.12
N LEU A 312 -8.41 -3.96 -0.87
CA LEU A 312 -8.35 -3.27 -2.17
C LEU A 312 -9.68 -3.39 -2.92
N ALA A 313 -10.29 -4.58 -2.94
CA ALA A 313 -11.60 -4.80 -3.54
C ALA A 313 -12.67 -3.97 -2.83
N ASN A 314 -12.64 -3.91 -1.50
CA ASN A 314 -13.56 -3.10 -0.71
C ASN A 314 -13.37 -1.60 -0.97
N GLY A 315 -12.15 -1.10 -1.03
CA GLY A 315 -11.86 0.29 -1.39
C GLY A 315 -12.46 0.68 -2.74
N THR A 316 -12.46 -0.24 -3.71
CA THR A 316 -13.06 -0.05 -5.04
C THR A 316 -14.58 -0.10 -5.00
N ASN A 317 -15.17 -1.06 -4.25
CA ASN A 317 -16.63 -1.26 -4.15
C ASN A 317 -17.32 -0.28 -3.23
N ALA A 318 -16.60 0.34 -2.33
CA ALA A 318 -17.13 1.21 -1.28
C ALA A 318 -18.17 0.53 -0.35
N LEU A 319 -18.12 -0.80 -0.23
CA LEU A 319 -18.99 -1.53 0.68
C LEU A 319 -18.68 -1.19 2.14
N VAL A 320 -19.73 -1.10 2.95
CA VAL A 320 -19.62 -0.93 4.40
C VAL A 320 -19.94 -2.26 5.06
N ALA A 321 -18.94 -2.83 5.73
CA ALA A 321 -19.12 -4.05 6.53
C ALA A 321 -19.74 -3.68 7.88
N ASP A 322 -20.87 -4.31 8.22
CA ASP A 322 -21.48 -4.20 9.53
C ASP A 322 -21.15 -5.43 10.36
N VAL A 323 -20.40 -5.25 11.42
CA VAL A 323 -19.94 -6.32 12.29
C VAL A 323 -20.64 -6.20 13.64
N PRO A 324 -21.42 -7.22 14.06
CA PRO A 324 -22.04 -7.22 15.37
C PRO A 324 -20.96 -7.33 16.45
N ILE A 325 -21.05 -6.46 17.44
CA ILE A 325 -20.18 -6.49 18.63
C ILE A 325 -21.04 -6.59 19.89
N THR A 326 -20.49 -7.23 20.89
CA THR A 326 -21.12 -7.28 22.20
C THR A 326 -20.48 -6.22 23.10
N LEU A 327 -21.25 -5.19 23.42
CA LEU A 327 -20.84 -4.16 24.35
C LEU A 327 -21.59 -4.33 25.67
N PRO A 328 -20.91 -4.27 26.82
CA PRO A 328 -21.56 -4.33 28.11
C PRO A 328 -22.62 -3.22 28.24
N GLY A 329 -23.87 -3.56 28.49
CA GLY A 329 -24.98 -2.63 28.58
C GLY A 329 -25.61 -2.18 27.26
N PHE A 330 -25.11 -2.63 26.11
CA PHE A 330 -25.63 -2.26 24.78
C PHE A 330 -25.85 -3.49 23.92
N ALA A 331 -27.10 -3.95 23.83
CA ALA A 331 -27.47 -5.07 22.98
C ALA A 331 -27.63 -4.64 21.52
N GLY A 332 -27.16 -5.46 20.59
CA GLY A 332 -27.37 -5.25 19.15
C GLY A 332 -26.57 -4.11 18.53
N THR A 333 -25.41 -3.79 19.10
CA THR A 333 -24.53 -2.77 18.52
C THR A 333 -23.70 -3.35 17.39
N ASN A 334 -23.58 -2.59 16.30
CA ASN A 334 -22.74 -2.94 15.15
C ASN A 334 -21.63 -1.91 14.96
N ILE A 335 -20.44 -2.37 14.65
CA ILE A 335 -19.40 -1.54 14.06
C ILE A 335 -19.60 -1.56 12.55
N SER A 336 -19.83 -0.40 11.96
CA SER A 336 -19.77 -0.23 10.51
C SER A 336 -18.35 0.16 10.14
N THR A 337 -17.72 -0.55 9.20
CA THR A 337 -16.34 -0.28 8.79
C THR A 337 -16.19 -0.32 7.27
N ARG A 338 -15.27 0.52 6.76
CA ARG A 338 -14.92 0.59 5.35
C ARG A 338 -13.44 0.90 5.19
N VAL A 339 -12.82 0.30 4.19
CA VAL A 339 -11.47 0.64 3.75
C VAL A 339 -11.53 1.89 2.89
N MET A 340 -10.87 2.95 3.32
CA MET A 340 -10.79 4.23 2.61
C MET A 340 -9.62 4.24 1.63
N GLU A 341 -8.51 3.62 2.01
CA GLU A 341 -7.32 3.48 1.20
C GLU A 341 -6.68 2.12 1.44
N ALA A 342 -6.40 1.39 0.35
CA ALA A 342 -5.82 0.06 0.44
C ALA A 342 -4.36 0.11 0.93
N PRO A 343 -3.87 -0.97 1.57
CA PRO A 343 -2.49 -1.05 2.01
C PRO A 343 -1.55 -1.21 0.81
N GLN A 344 -0.29 -0.83 1.00
CA GLN A 344 0.82 -1.22 0.14
C GLN A 344 1.75 -2.11 0.97
N LEU A 345 1.60 -3.42 0.83
CA LEU A 345 2.21 -4.40 1.73
C LEU A 345 3.68 -4.62 1.45
N SER A 346 4.09 -4.53 0.18
CA SER A 346 5.45 -4.78 -0.23
C SER A 346 5.89 -3.84 -1.35
N SER A 347 7.15 -3.47 -1.32
CA SER A 347 7.77 -2.66 -2.36
C SER A 347 9.22 -3.09 -2.54
N VAL A 348 9.61 -3.33 -3.80
CA VAL A 348 10.95 -3.80 -4.18
C VAL A 348 11.52 -2.90 -5.25
N GLY A 349 12.79 -2.55 -5.13
CA GLY A 349 13.44 -1.71 -6.11
C GLY A 349 14.94 -1.52 -5.88
N ASN A 350 15.51 -0.65 -6.69
CA ASN A 350 16.92 -0.23 -6.56
C ASN A 350 17.03 0.83 -5.45
N PRO A 351 17.71 0.52 -4.33
CA PRO A 351 17.85 1.46 -3.21
C PRO A 351 18.67 2.70 -3.56
N ALA A 352 19.51 2.67 -4.59
CA ALA A 352 20.24 3.87 -5.02
C ALA A 352 19.30 4.91 -5.64
N LEU A 353 18.30 4.48 -6.41
CA LEU A 353 17.28 5.36 -6.96
C LEU A 353 16.34 5.89 -5.86
N ALA A 354 15.98 5.03 -4.90
CA ALA A 354 15.18 5.43 -3.76
C ALA A 354 15.93 6.44 -2.86
N LYS A 355 17.23 6.25 -2.63
CA LYS A 355 18.06 7.22 -1.88
C LYS A 355 18.15 8.58 -2.55
N ALA A 356 18.20 8.64 -3.89
CA ALA A 356 18.28 9.89 -4.62
C ALA A 356 16.97 10.72 -4.52
N ASP A 357 15.82 10.05 -4.48
CA ASP A 357 14.49 10.66 -4.31
C ASP A 357 13.58 9.71 -3.52
N PRO A 358 13.63 9.73 -2.16
CA PRO A 358 13.00 8.74 -1.31
C PRO A 358 11.47 8.65 -1.41
N LEU A 359 10.81 9.73 -1.80
CA LEU A 359 9.35 9.80 -1.93
C LEU A 359 8.89 9.99 -3.39
N GLY A 360 9.82 9.98 -4.34
CA GLY A 360 9.55 10.15 -5.76
C GLY A 360 9.07 8.88 -6.48
N LEU A 361 9.25 8.87 -7.80
CA LEU A 361 8.78 7.78 -8.67
C LEU A 361 9.40 6.42 -8.35
N ASN A 362 10.67 6.42 -7.90
CA ASN A 362 11.44 5.20 -7.59
C ASN A 362 11.46 4.86 -6.10
N LYS A 363 10.52 5.40 -5.33
CA LYS A 363 10.42 5.11 -3.90
C LYS A 363 10.20 3.63 -3.64
N ILE A 364 10.87 3.11 -2.62
CA ILE A 364 10.57 1.82 -2.00
C ILE A 364 9.79 2.15 -0.73
N TYR A 365 8.48 1.93 -0.77
CA TYR A 365 7.54 2.47 0.19
C TYR A 365 6.47 1.43 0.52
N VAL A 366 6.10 1.34 1.79
CA VAL A 366 5.01 0.49 2.28
C VAL A 366 4.10 1.29 3.21
N ARG A 367 2.83 0.91 3.27
CA ARG A 367 1.85 1.49 4.20
C ARG A 367 0.77 0.48 4.56
N SER A 368 0.18 0.62 5.75
CA SER A 368 -1.02 -0.13 6.12
C SER A 368 -2.29 0.51 5.53
N ALA A 369 -3.40 -0.21 5.56
CA ALA A 369 -4.67 0.32 5.09
C ALA A 369 -5.14 1.52 5.91
N GLN A 370 -5.84 2.46 5.26
CA GLN A 370 -6.62 3.48 5.95
C GLN A 370 -8.06 2.99 6.11
N ILE A 371 -8.53 2.93 7.33
CA ILE A 371 -9.82 2.36 7.68
C ILE A 371 -10.65 3.39 8.43
N ARG A 372 -11.90 3.51 8.04
CA ARG A 372 -12.91 4.32 8.73
C ARG A 372 -13.92 3.41 9.39
N SER A 373 -14.20 3.66 10.68
CA SER A 373 -15.17 2.90 11.43
C SER A 373 -16.16 3.83 12.13
N LEU A 374 -17.39 3.38 12.26
CA LEU A 374 -18.48 4.09 12.91
C LEU A 374 -19.24 3.14 13.82
N VAL A 375 -19.46 3.59 15.04
CA VAL A 375 -20.41 2.99 15.97
C VAL A 375 -21.44 4.03 16.34
N SER A 376 -22.71 3.74 16.14
CA SER A 376 -23.83 4.57 16.60
C SER A 376 -24.50 3.85 17.75
N VAL A 377 -24.53 4.48 18.92
CA VAL A 377 -25.13 3.92 20.13
C VAL A 377 -26.28 4.82 20.55
N ASP A 378 -27.48 4.25 20.60
CA ASP A 378 -28.57 4.87 21.32
C ASP A 378 -28.31 4.56 22.80
N LEU A 379 -28.01 5.62 23.57
CA LEU A 379 -27.86 5.49 24.99
C LEU A 379 -29.23 5.07 25.56
N PRO A 380 -29.45 3.79 25.93
CA PRO A 380 -30.68 3.43 26.59
C PRO A 380 -30.78 4.22 27.88
N ALA A 381 -31.92 4.23 28.50
CA ALA A 381 -32.06 4.69 29.87
C ALA A 381 -31.16 3.80 30.75
N VAL A 382 -29.86 4.07 30.71
CA VAL A 382 -28.84 3.36 31.48
C VAL A 382 -29.17 3.65 32.94
N ASP A 383 -29.19 2.63 33.79
CA ASP A 383 -29.47 2.78 35.23
C ASP A 383 -28.56 3.80 35.96
N GLY A 384 -27.45 4.20 35.34
CA GLY A 384 -26.60 5.30 35.76
C GLY A 384 -27.00 6.70 35.27
N LEU A 385 -27.85 6.79 34.23
CA LEU A 385 -28.22 8.09 33.62
C LEU A 385 -29.15 8.89 34.54
N SER A 386 -29.95 8.25 35.38
CA SER A 386 -30.82 8.90 36.37
C SER A 386 -30.01 9.69 37.40
N SER A 387 -28.88 9.19 37.85
CA SER A 387 -27.97 9.90 38.76
C SER A 387 -27.30 11.08 38.09
N VAL A 388 -26.94 10.95 36.79
CA VAL A 388 -26.39 12.04 35.97
C VAL A 388 -27.42 13.12 35.73
N VAL A 389 -28.64 12.76 35.39
CA VAL A 389 -29.76 13.68 35.20
C VAL A 389 -30.06 14.41 36.52
N THR A 390 -30.01 13.73 37.68
CA THR A 390 -30.22 14.31 39.00
C THR A 390 -29.08 15.26 39.36
N ALA A 391 -27.83 14.87 39.20
CA ALA A 391 -26.66 15.72 39.44
C ALA A 391 -26.65 16.94 38.52
N LEU A 392 -27.02 16.76 37.27
CA LEU A 392 -27.13 17.84 36.28
C LEU A 392 -28.26 18.80 36.62
N SER A 393 -29.41 18.28 37.05
CA SER A 393 -30.56 19.08 37.46
C SER A 393 -30.22 19.91 38.70
N ALA A 394 -29.49 19.34 39.64
CA ALA A 394 -29.01 20.06 40.84
C ALA A 394 -27.99 21.17 40.47
N ALA A 395 -27.03 20.88 39.60
CA ALA A 395 -26.05 21.86 39.13
C ALA A 395 -26.66 22.98 38.30
N LEU A 396 -27.82 22.73 37.66
CA LEU A 396 -28.54 23.71 36.85
C LEU A 396 -29.59 24.49 37.64
N SER A 397 -29.84 24.17 38.92
CA SER A 397 -30.81 24.86 39.77
C SER A 397 -30.61 26.40 39.81
N PRO A 398 -29.39 26.93 39.94
CA PRO A 398 -29.16 28.38 39.86
C PRO A 398 -29.51 28.99 38.50
N VAL A 399 -29.23 28.21 37.41
CA VAL A 399 -29.51 28.64 36.04
C VAL A 399 -30.99 28.65 35.75
N THR A 400 -31.73 27.67 36.26
CA THR A 400 -33.20 27.62 36.10
C THR A 400 -33.87 28.81 36.78
N THR A 401 -33.44 29.19 37.98
CA THR A 401 -33.96 30.33 38.73
C THR A 401 -33.73 31.65 37.99
N LEU A 402 -32.55 31.83 37.44
CA LEU A 402 -32.21 33.05 36.67
C LEU A 402 -32.95 33.14 35.34
N LEU A 403 -33.03 32.04 34.62
CA LEU A 403 -33.76 31.99 33.33
C LEU A 403 -35.27 32.19 33.55
N THR A 404 -35.83 31.62 34.62
CA THR A 404 -37.24 31.86 35.00
C THR A 404 -37.48 33.32 35.29
N ASN A 405 -36.59 33.98 36.00
CA ASN A 405 -36.68 35.41 36.30
C ASN A 405 -36.52 36.28 35.06
N THR A 406 -35.63 35.93 34.12
CA THR A 406 -35.38 36.71 32.91
C THR A 406 -36.52 36.57 31.88
N PHE A 407 -37.10 35.39 31.76
CA PHE A 407 -38.24 35.15 30.86
C PHE A 407 -39.57 35.55 31.47
N SER A 408 -39.70 35.61 32.82
CA SER A 408 -40.90 36.04 33.50
C SER A 408 -41.09 37.55 33.50
N LEU A 409 -40.01 38.34 33.39
CA LEU A 409 -40.09 39.80 33.26
C LEU A 409 -40.85 40.25 31.98
N THR A 410 -40.65 39.54 30.87
CA THR A 410 -41.46 39.74 29.65
C THR A 410 -42.89 39.21 29.81
N GLY A 411 -43.11 38.24 30.68
CA GLY A 411 -44.44 37.69 31.00
C GLY A 411 -45.28 38.57 31.91
N LEU A 412 -44.68 39.38 32.75
CA LEU A 412 -45.40 40.26 33.67
C LEU A 412 -46.23 41.35 32.96
N VAL A 413 -45.75 41.93 31.89
CA VAL A 413 -46.45 42.94 31.12
C VAL A 413 -47.59 42.32 30.30
N THR A 414 -47.40 41.12 29.76
CA THR A 414 -48.43 40.36 29.03
C THR A 414 -49.52 39.85 29.97
N ASN A 415 -49.22 39.46 31.20
CA ASN A 415 -50.17 38.98 32.17
C ASN A 415 -51.12 40.08 32.68
N LEU A 416 -50.70 41.36 32.71
CA LEU A 416 -51.52 42.49 33.08
C LEU A 416 -52.62 42.78 32.00
N VAL A 417 -52.36 42.52 30.76
CA VAL A 417 -53.33 42.71 29.65
C VAL A 417 -54.25 41.49 29.53
N CYS A 418 -53.72 40.29 29.82
CA CYS A 418 -54.46 39.02 29.70
C CYS A 418 -55.62 38.88 30.69
N GLY A 419 -55.56 39.52 31.85
CA GLY A 419 -56.60 39.39 32.91
C GLY A 419 -57.96 40.00 32.53
N LEU A 420 -58.05 40.77 31.47
CA LEU A 420 -59.27 41.44 31.05
C LEU A 420 -60.05 40.73 29.92
N ILE A 421 -59.46 39.87 29.16
CA ILE A 421 -60.10 39.27 27.99
C ILE A 421 -59.68 37.80 27.73
N GLY A 422 -60.37 36.89 28.33
CA GLY A 422 -60.59 35.48 27.88
C GLY A 422 -59.43 34.51 27.74
N THR A 423 -58.55 34.62 26.79
CA THR A 423 -57.48 33.66 26.54
C THR A 423 -56.10 34.29 26.49
N CYS A 424 -55.17 33.75 27.26
CA CYS A 424 -53.79 34.23 27.36
C CYS A 424 -52.79 33.25 26.77
N GLU A 425 -51.91 33.78 25.94
CA GLU A 425 -50.75 33.02 25.46
C GLU A 425 -49.49 33.49 26.19
N SER A 426 -48.75 32.55 26.73
CA SER A 426 -47.48 32.81 27.44
C SER A 426 -46.42 31.78 27.03
N LYS A 427 -45.19 32.02 27.45
CA LYS A 427 -44.07 31.13 27.22
C LYS A 427 -43.56 30.60 28.56
N GLU A 428 -43.52 29.29 28.71
CA GLU A 428 -42.93 28.65 29.85
C GLU A 428 -41.56 28.11 29.53
N THR A 429 -40.57 28.47 30.35
CA THR A 429 -39.19 27.95 30.18
C THR A 429 -39.16 26.48 30.47
N LEU A 430 -38.57 25.73 29.58
CA LEU A 430 -38.31 24.31 29.71
C LEU A 430 -36.84 24.02 29.48
N ILE A 431 -36.29 23.17 30.34
CA ILE A 431 -34.93 22.68 30.22
C ILE A 431 -35.03 21.19 29.90
N LYS A 432 -34.39 20.78 28.82
CA LYS A 432 -34.24 19.37 28.47
C LYS A 432 -32.78 18.97 28.69
N VAL A 433 -32.58 17.93 29.49
CA VAL A 433 -31.30 17.31 29.74
C VAL A 433 -31.23 16.04 28.91
N LEU A 434 -30.11 15.84 28.20
CA LEU A 434 -29.91 14.71 27.29
C LEU A 434 -31.10 14.50 26.32
N PRO A 435 -31.50 15.52 25.57
CA PRO A 435 -32.70 15.48 24.75
C PRO A 435 -32.59 14.48 23.56
N SER A 436 -31.35 14.05 23.25
CA SER A 436 -31.06 13.00 22.29
C SER A 436 -30.10 12.03 22.96
N ALA A 437 -30.49 10.77 22.96
CA ALA A 437 -29.77 9.72 23.66
C ALA A 437 -28.81 8.98 22.71
N ARG A 438 -28.48 9.52 21.51
CA ARG A 438 -27.57 8.88 20.57
C ARG A 438 -26.21 9.55 20.53
N VAL A 439 -25.18 8.71 20.55
CA VAL A 439 -23.78 9.09 20.37
C VAL A 439 -23.22 8.30 19.17
N ASP A 440 -22.63 9.01 18.23
CA ASP A 440 -21.88 8.44 17.14
C ASP A 440 -20.39 8.56 17.44
N VAL A 441 -19.66 7.45 17.35
CA VAL A 441 -18.21 7.38 17.51
C VAL A 441 -17.61 6.98 16.17
N ASN A 442 -16.87 7.88 15.56
CA ASN A 442 -16.11 7.61 14.35
C ASN A 442 -14.62 7.57 14.67
N LEU A 443 -13.96 6.55 14.20
CA LEU A 443 -12.52 6.40 14.26
C LEU A 443 -11.96 6.21 12.83
N ASP A 444 -11.21 7.20 12.38
CA ASP A 444 -10.40 7.10 11.16
C ASP A 444 -8.99 6.69 11.56
N VAL A 445 -8.56 5.52 11.11
CA VAL A 445 -7.20 5.03 11.29
C VAL A 445 -6.44 5.26 10.00
N GLY A 446 -5.47 6.16 10.03
CA GLY A 446 -4.53 6.39 8.93
C GLY A 446 -3.43 5.32 8.91
N GLY A 447 -2.94 5.00 7.72
CA GLY A 447 -1.91 3.99 7.56
C GLY A 447 -0.59 4.34 8.25
N GLY A 448 0.01 3.40 8.96
CA GLY A 448 1.44 3.41 9.25
C GLY A 448 2.21 3.30 7.94
N GLU A 449 3.33 3.98 7.84
CA GLU A 449 4.12 4.04 6.60
C GLU A 449 5.61 3.91 6.85
N SER A 450 6.33 3.40 5.86
CA SER A 450 7.79 3.31 5.88
C SER A 450 8.35 3.42 4.46
N TYR A 451 9.51 4.03 4.30
CA TYR A 451 10.18 4.14 3.01
C TYR A 451 11.70 4.08 3.16
N VAL A 452 12.39 3.60 2.12
CA VAL A 452 13.84 3.56 2.09
C VAL A 452 14.40 4.97 1.84
N SER A 453 15.23 5.44 2.75
CA SER A 453 15.93 6.74 2.61
C SER A 453 17.44 6.61 2.40
N ASP A 454 18.02 5.51 2.87
CA ASP A 454 19.46 5.25 2.73
C ASP A 454 19.77 3.76 2.74
N TYR A 455 20.94 3.40 2.19
CA TYR A 455 21.49 2.04 2.27
C TYR A 455 23.01 2.09 2.18
N SER A 456 23.65 1.05 2.68
CA SER A 456 25.07 0.81 2.52
C SER A 456 25.34 -0.65 2.17
N CYS A 457 26.17 -0.83 1.16
CA CYS A 457 26.74 -2.12 0.73
C CYS A 457 28.26 -2.14 0.89
N SER A 458 28.84 -1.17 1.58
CA SER A 458 30.27 -1.06 1.84
C SER A 458 30.60 -1.43 3.28
N GLY A 459 31.70 -2.15 3.49
CA GLY A 459 32.14 -2.57 4.80
C GLY A 459 31.72 -3.99 5.18
N ALA A 460 31.93 -4.34 6.46
CA ALA A 460 31.60 -5.66 6.98
C ALA A 460 30.09 -5.90 7.14
N ASN A 461 29.32 -4.83 7.29
CA ASN A 461 27.88 -4.89 7.52
C ASN A 461 27.13 -4.10 6.45
N LYS A 462 26.18 -4.75 5.78
CA LYS A 462 25.21 -4.05 4.94
C LYS A 462 24.14 -3.40 5.82
N THR A 463 23.63 -2.22 5.41
CA THR A 463 22.59 -1.51 6.17
C THR A 463 21.50 -0.99 5.25
N LEU A 464 20.27 -0.96 5.75
CA LEU A 464 19.12 -0.33 5.10
C LEU A 464 18.44 0.59 6.11
N THR A 465 18.21 1.84 5.73
CA THR A 465 17.59 2.86 6.60
C THR A 465 16.22 3.22 6.08
N ALA A 466 15.23 3.15 6.95
CA ALA A 466 13.85 3.39 6.61
C ALA A 466 13.16 4.29 7.66
N PRO A 467 12.99 5.60 7.38
CA PRO A 467 12.08 6.42 8.14
C PRO A 467 10.69 5.83 8.13
N SER A 468 10.10 5.70 9.29
CA SER A 468 8.85 4.99 9.49
C SER A 468 7.97 5.75 10.47
N LYS A 469 6.67 5.60 10.33
CA LYS A 469 5.66 6.27 11.12
C LYS A 469 4.58 5.29 11.51
N THR A 470 4.12 5.35 12.77
CA THR A 470 2.94 4.58 13.17
C THR A 470 1.69 5.21 12.59
N SER A 471 0.60 4.44 12.56
CA SER A 471 -0.70 4.95 12.16
C SER A 471 -1.08 6.18 12.98
N ALA A 472 -1.54 7.22 12.30
CA ALA A 472 -2.24 8.32 12.94
C ALA A 472 -3.73 8.00 12.97
N ALA A 473 -4.42 8.34 14.03
CA ALA A 473 -5.86 8.20 14.09
C ALA A 473 -6.54 9.54 14.27
N TRP A 474 -7.80 9.59 13.90
CA TRP A 474 -8.67 10.73 14.20
C TRP A 474 -9.92 10.23 14.88
N LEU A 475 -10.10 10.64 16.12
CA LEU A 475 -11.27 10.28 16.92
C LEU A 475 -12.30 11.41 16.84
N ARG A 476 -13.52 11.04 16.45
CA ARG A 476 -14.66 11.94 16.44
C ARG A 476 -15.80 11.35 17.24
N ILE A 477 -16.31 12.12 18.18
CA ILE A 477 -17.46 11.74 19.02
C ILE A 477 -18.47 12.89 18.94
N GLY A 478 -19.69 12.56 18.56
CA GLY A 478 -20.74 13.57 18.36
C GLY A 478 -21.99 12.97 17.74
N GLN A 479 -22.73 13.77 17.00
CA GLN A 479 -23.81 13.33 16.13
C GLN A 479 -23.40 13.57 14.68
N MET A 480 -23.36 12.52 13.88
CA MET A 480 -22.95 12.55 12.47
C MET A 480 -24.15 12.44 11.52
N GLY A 481 -25.35 12.35 12.08
CA GLY A 481 -26.60 12.28 11.34
C GLY A 481 -27.82 12.38 12.25
N THR A 482 -29.01 12.46 11.67
CA THR A 482 -30.29 12.53 12.41
C THR A 482 -30.73 11.16 12.94
N SER A 483 -30.22 10.07 12.38
CA SER A 483 -30.43 8.68 12.80
C SER A 483 -29.12 7.89 12.64
N ALA A 484 -29.01 6.70 13.21
CA ALA A 484 -27.86 5.83 13.01
C ALA A 484 -27.64 5.50 11.52
N ALA A 485 -28.71 5.23 10.77
CA ALA A 485 -28.62 4.99 9.33
C ALA A 485 -28.13 6.23 8.55
N ASN A 486 -28.60 7.42 8.94
CA ASN A 486 -28.17 8.68 8.33
C ASN A 486 -26.72 9.01 8.70
N ALA A 487 -26.29 8.75 9.96
CA ALA A 487 -24.91 8.89 10.39
C ALA A 487 -24.00 7.97 9.55
N LYS A 488 -24.40 6.70 9.38
CA LYS A 488 -23.67 5.76 8.53
C LYS A 488 -23.55 6.27 7.10
N ALA A 489 -24.65 6.73 6.49
CA ALA A 489 -24.62 7.29 5.16
C ALA A 489 -23.66 8.48 5.07
N ASN A 490 -23.71 9.43 6.01
CA ASN A 490 -22.88 10.64 6.02
C ASN A 490 -21.39 10.32 6.23
N VAL A 491 -21.07 9.39 7.13
CA VAL A 491 -19.69 9.01 7.45
C VAL A 491 -19.01 8.32 6.28
N PHE A 492 -19.75 7.50 5.53
CA PHE A 492 -19.17 6.70 4.45
C PHE A 492 -19.44 7.24 3.04
N SER A 493 -20.15 8.35 2.88
CA SER A 493 -20.50 8.90 1.57
C SER A 493 -19.31 9.46 0.79
N SER A 494 -18.26 9.90 1.48
CA SER A 494 -17.10 10.53 0.84
C SER A 494 -15.79 10.17 1.53
N ALA A 495 -14.67 10.40 0.83
CA ALA A 495 -13.35 10.29 1.40
C ALA A 495 -13.05 11.39 2.43
N ASN A 496 -13.77 12.51 2.37
CA ASN A 496 -13.58 13.62 3.31
C ASN A 496 -13.99 13.25 4.73
N ALA A 497 -13.43 13.97 5.69
CA ALA A 497 -13.81 13.82 7.09
C ALA A 497 -15.32 14.09 7.28
N PRO A 498 -16.04 13.26 8.05
CA PRO A 498 -17.44 13.50 8.34
C PRO A 498 -17.63 14.75 9.19
N VAL A 499 -18.73 15.44 8.96
CA VAL A 499 -19.14 16.57 9.80
C VAL A 499 -19.67 16.02 11.13
N VAL A 500 -19.11 16.51 12.23
CA VAL A 500 -19.49 16.10 13.57
C VAL A 500 -20.21 17.25 14.26
N ASN A 501 -21.44 17.02 14.65
CA ASN A 501 -22.23 17.95 15.45
C ASN A 501 -22.14 17.56 16.93
N PRO A 502 -22.15 18.51 17.86
CA PRO A 502 -22.17 18.18 19.25
C PRO A 502 -23.38 17.32 19.66
N VAL A 503 -23.17 16.30 20.48
CA VAL A 503 -24.27 15.55 21.12
C VAL A 503 -25.02 16.49 22.07
N PRO A 504 -26.32 16.73 21.88
CA PRO A 504 -27.08 17.58 22.72
C PRO A 504 -27.10 17.07 24.17
N VAL A 505 -26.54 17.83 25.09
CA VAL A 505 -26.53 17.50 26.52
C VAL A 505 -27.55 18.32 27.26
N LEU A 506 -27.67 19.59 26.89
CA LEU A 506 -28.56 20.54 27.54
C LEU A 506 -29.24 21.40 26.49
N GLN A 507 -30.54 21.50 26.57
CA GLN A 507 -31.32 22.45 25.80
C GLN A 507 -32.14 23.31 26.73
N VAL A 508 -32.05 24.61 26.53
CA VAL A 508 -32.87 25.60 27.22
C VAL A 508 -33.74 26.27 26.19
N GLY A 509 -35.00 26.33 26.45
CA GLY A 509 -35.97 26.91 25.54
C GLY A 509 -37.31 27.18 26.21
N PHE A 510 -38.34 27.28 25.45
CA PHE A 510 -39.69 27.48 25.94
C PHE A 510 -40.71 26.62 25.20
N VAL A 511 -41.81 26.40 25.87
CA VAL A 511 -43.06 25.88 25.29
C VAL A 511 -44.09 26.97 25.31
N GLU A 512 -44.89 27.08 24.25
CA GLU A 512 -46.00 28.02 24.21
C GLU A 512 -47.21 27.40 24.93
N VAL A 513 -47.82 28.18 25.83
CA VAL A 513 -48.97 27.78 26.60
C VAL A 513 -50.09 28.77 26.43
N ARG A 514 -51.28 28.26 26.26
CA ARG A 514 -52.53 29.02 26.18
C ARG A 514 -53.39 28.61 27.40
N GLN A 515 -53.89 29.60 28.09
CA GLN A 515 -54.79 29.38 29.23
C GLN A 515 -55.92 30.43 29.20
N THR A 516 -57.06 30.05 29.72
CA THR A 516 -58.20 30.96 29.90
C THR A 516 -58.20 31.50 31.31
N CYS A 517 -58.13 32.81 31.46
CA CYS A 517 -58.11 33.47 32.79
C CYS A 517 -59.34 34.32 32.96
N LEU A 518 -59.93 34.30 34.15
CA LEU A 518 -61.11 35.09 34.52
C LEU A 518 -60.75 36.11 35.60
N LEU A 519 -60.88 37.39 35.31
CA LEU A 519 -60.79 38.54 36.23
C LEU A 519 -59.57 38.51 37.18
N PHE A 520 -58.36 38.14 36.68
CA PHE A 520 -57.12 38.09 37.51
C PHE A 520 -57.13 37.07 38.65
N VAL A 521 -58.17 36.24 38.84
CA VAL A 521 -58.35 35.43 40.06
C VAL A 521 -58.05 33.95 39.79
N ALA A 522 -58.40 33.44 38.59
CA ALA A 522 -58.20 32.03 38.27
C ALA A 522 -57.92 31.82 36.79
N CYS A 523 -56.89 31.04 36.47
CA CYS A 523 -56.61 30.55 35.13
C CYS A 523 -56.91 29.04 35.07
N PHE A 524 -57.62 28.61 34.06
CA PHE A 524 -58.01 27.21 33.80
C PHE A 524 -57.84 26.89 32.33
N ASN A 525 -58.09 25.62 31.92
CA ASN A 525 -57.94 25.13 30.57
C ASN A 525 -56.54 25.38 29.99
N LYS A 526 -55.53 25.02 30.74
CA LYS A 526 -54.15 25.12 30.30
C LYS A 526 -53.83 24.08 29.20
N VAL A 527 -53.54 24.56 28.01
CA VAL A 527 -53.14 23.75 26.86
C VAL A 527 -51.86 24.26 26.26
N TYR A 528 -51.05 23.34 25.76
CA TYR A 528 -49.79 23.67 25.12
C TYR A 528 -49.88 23.49 23.61
N LYS A 529 -49.03 24.21 22.90
CA LYS A 529 -48.92 24.11 21.46
C LYS A 529 -48.26 22.79 21.05
N SER A 530 -48.87 22.03 20.20
CA SER A 530 -48.36 20.75 19.68
C SER A 530 -47.28 20.97 18.65
N ASN A 531 -46.57 19.90 18.25
CA ASN A 531 -45.63 19.94 17.13
C ASN A 531 -46.33 20.25 15.78
N ALA A 532 -47.61 19.97 15.66
CA ALA A 532 -48.47 20.37 14.51
C ALA A 532 -48.92 21.84 14.55
N ASN A 533 -48.38 22.62 15.48
CA ASN A 533 -48.78 24.05 15.75
C ASN A 533 -50.23 24.22 16.17
N THR A 534 -50.89 23.20 16.70
CA THR A 534 -52.25 23.28 17.28
C THR A 534 -52.20 23.34 18.80
N TRP A 535 -53.23 23.90 19.43
CA TRP A 535 -53.35 24.02 20.88
C TRP A 535 -54.05 22.81 21.48
N THR A 536 -53.40 21.63 21.40
CA THR A 536 -54.03 20.34 21.74
C THR A 536 -53.29 19.55 22.82
N GLU A 537 -52.08 19.94 23.16
CA GLU A 537 -51.30 19.20 24.15
C GLU A 537 -51.71 19.56 25.58
N SER A 538 -52.01 18.55 26.38
CA SER A 538 -52.29 18.70 27.80
C SER A 538 -51.02 18.59 28.67
N ASN A 539 -49.99 17.96 28.12
CA ASN A 539 -48.73 17.72 28.83
C ASN A 539 -47.63 18.65 28.32
N ARG A 540 -47.01 19.39 29.19
CA ARG A 540 -45.89 20.29 28.92
C ARG A 540 -44.70 19.59 28.22
N ASN A 541 -44.42 18.34 28.60
CA ASN A 541 -43.28 17.62 28.08
C ASN A 541 -43.49 17.16 26.62
N ASN A 542 -44.74 17.03 26.18
CA ASN A 542 -45.11 16.67 24.81
C ASN A 542 -45.28 17.89 23.90
N ALA A 543 -45.30 19.08 24.51
CA ALA A 543 -45.48 20.33 23.77
C ALA A 543 -44.32 20.60 22.80
N LYS A 544 -44.62 21.38 21.77
CA LYS A 544 -43.60 21.90 20.85
C LYS A 544 -42.57 22.72 21.61
N PHE A 545 -41.38 22.19 21.73
CA PHE A 545 -40.27 22.83 22.42
C PHE A 545 -39.47 23.68 21.42
N THR A 546 -39.35 24.96 21.70
CA THR A 546 -38.54 25.89 20.92
C THR A 546 -37.23 26.12 21.67
N VAL A 547 -36.14 25.56 21.12
CA VAL A 547 -34.78 25.69 21.63
C VAL A 547 -34.31 27.13 21.45
N LYS A 548 -33.74 27.70 22.50
CA LYS A 548 -33.07 29.02 22.49
C LYS A 548 -31.55 28.87 22.62
N ILE A 549 -31.12 27.96 23.44
CA ILE A 549 -29.73 27.65 23.66
C ILE A 549 -29.58 26.14 23.73
N GLY A 550 -28.59 25.63 23.00
CA GLY A 550 -28.17 24.24 23.02
C GLY A 550 -26.70 24.13 23.38
N LEU A 551 -26.39 23.35 24.42
CA LEU A 551 -25.02 22.95 24.75
C LEU A 551 -24.85 21.46 24.45
N GLY A 552 -23.74 21.12 23.84
CA GLY A 552 -23.45 19.75 23.47
C GLY A 552 -21.99 19.37 23.69
N LEU A 553 -21.74 18.08 23.63
CA LEU A 553 -20.42 17.49 23.73
C LEU A 553 -19.93 17.13 22.33
N LYS A 554 -18.71 17.49 22.03
CA LYS A 554 -18.03 17.12 20.81
C LYS A 554 -16.57 16.76 21.09
N VAL A 555 -16.09 15.72 20.45
CA VAL A 555 -14.68 15.43 20.27
C VAL A 555 -14.40 15.40 18.77
N ASP A 556 -13.35 16.05 18.35
CA ASP A 556 -12.86 16.03 16.96
C ASP A 556 -11.34 16.30 17.04
N SER A 557 -10.58 15.25 17.29
CA SER A 557 -9.19 15.37 17.69
C SER A 557 -8.31 14.32 17.01
N PRO A 558 -7.13 14.73 16.51
CA PRO A 558 -6.13 13.78 16.05
C PRO A 558 -5.50 13.05 17.24
N VAL A 559 -5.20 11.79 17.02
CA VAL A 559 -4.34 10.96 17.86
C VAL A 559 -3.00 10.84 17.15
N ALA A 560 -1.95 11.42 17.70
CA ALA A 560 -0.66 11.52 17.05
C ALA A 560 0.03 10.16 16.93
N GLY A 561 0.54 9.84 15.73
CA GLY A 561 1.47 8.75 15.52
C GLY A 561 2.89 9.12 15.97
N VAL A 562 3.75 8.11 16.10
CA VAL A 562 5.18 8.27 16.40
C VAL A 562 5.98 8.12 15.13
N ASN A 563 6.97 9.00 14.94
CA ASN A 563 7.94 8.90 13.87
C ASN A 563 9.25 8.32 14.43
N GLN A 564 9.80 7.32 13.76
CA GLN A 564 11.07 6.69 14.11
C GLN A 564 11.80 6.28 12.83
N THR A 565 13.11 6.42 12.81
CA THR A 565 13.92 5.89 11.73
C THR A 565 14.41 4.49 12.11
N LEU A 566 14.00 3.49 11.33
CA LEU A 566 14.46 2.11 11.47
C LEU A 566 15.78 1.93 10.72
N THR A 567 16.72 1.21 11.32
CA THR A 567 17.96 0.81 10.68
C THR A 567 18.11 -0.70 10.77
N PHE A 568 18.07 -1.35 9.62
CA PHE A 568 18.27 -2.79 9.49
C PHE A 568 19.76 -3.04 9.26
N THR A 569 20.41 -3.71 10.22
CA THR A 569 21.82 -4.09 10.14
C THR A 569 21.91 -5.54 9.70
N ASN A 570 22.65 -5.81 8.64
CA ASN A 570 22.73 -7.11 7.96
C ASN A 570 21.35 -7.71 7.64
N PRO A 571 20.44 -6.90 7.01
CA PRO A 571 19.14 -7.42 6.67
C PRO A 571 19.25 -8.64 5.77
N PRO A 572 18.25 -9.55 5.77
CA PRO A 572 18.22 -10.70 4.86
C PRO A 572 18.38 -10.27 3.39
N GLU A 573 18.81 -11.21 2.54
CA GLU A 573 18.79 -10.99 1.10
C GLU A 573 17.35 -10.81 0.60
N VAL A 574 17.18 -10.00 -0.42
CA VAL A 574 15.87 -9.85 -1.08
C VAL A 574 15.46 -11.21 -1.63
N GLY A 575 14.34 -11.73 -1.13
CA GLY A 575 13.85 -13.06 -1.46
C GLY A 575 14.07 -14.12 -0.39
N ALA A 576 14.87 -13.86 0.62
CA ALA A 576 14.91 -14.76 1.77
C ALA A 576 13.58 -14.72 2.53
N ALA A 577 13.14 -15.87 3.05
CA ALA A 577 11.97 -15.94 3.91
C ALA A 577 12.16 -15.05 5.13
N LEU A 578 11.21 -14.14 5.36
CA LEU A 578 11.22 -13.26 6.52
C LEU A 578 10.74 -14.02 7.76
N THR A 579 11.46 -13.87 8.85
CA THR A 579 11.12 -14.41 10.18
C THR A 579 10.64 -13.31 11.10
N ASN A 580 10.08 -13.66 12.24
CA ASN A 580 9.62 -12.66 13.23
C ASN A 580 10.76 -11.73 13.72
N SER A 581 12.00 -12.21 13.73
CA SER A 581 13.17 -11.43 14.14
C SER A 581 13.60 -10.38 13.10
N ASP A 582 13.16 -10.50 11.85
CA ASP A 582 13.50 -9.56 10.78
C ASP A 582 12.61 -8.31 10.78
N TYR A 583 11.49 -8.37 11.53
CA TYR A 583 10.60 -7.24 11.69
C TYR A 583 11.02 -6.35 12.85
N GLN A 584 11.15 -5.07 12.60
CA GLN A 584 11.33 -4.05 13.62
C GLN A 584 10.00 -3.36 13.91
N LYS A 585 9.75 -3.14 15.19
CA LYS A 585 8.51 -2.54 15.68
C LYS A 585 8.71 -1.07 15.99
N ILE A 586 7.73 -0.26 15.60
CA ILE A 586 7.54 1.08 16.12
C ILE A 586 6.31 1.03 17.01
N THR A 587 6.50 1.31 18.28
CA THR A 587 5.41 1.27 19.25
C THR A 587 5.09 2.68 19.73
N SER A 588 3.82 3.05 19.69
CA SER A 588 3.32 4.28 20.31
C SER A 588 2.63 3.93 21.64
N THR A 589 3.35 4.00 22.73
CA THR A 589 2.79 3.85 24.08
C THR A 589 1.81 4.97 24.44
N SER A 590 1.76 6.03 23.65
CA SER A 590 0.95 7.23 23.91
C SER A 590 -0.44 7.19 23.26
N VAL A 591 -0.77 6.24 22.39
CA VAL A 591 -2.05 6.24 21.65
C VAL A 591 -3.21 5.99 22.59
N VAL A 592 -3.15 4.98 23.45
CA VAL A 592 -4.21 4.69 24.43
C VAL A 592 -4.32 5.83 25.45
N ASN A 593 -3.18 6.32 25.94
CA ASN A 593 -3.13 7.47 26.85
C ASN A 593 -3.60 8.76 26.15
N SER A 594 -3.28 8.94 24.86
CA SER A 594 -3.75 10.07 24.08
C SER A 594 -5.26 10.01 23.86
N LEU A 595 -5.82 8.82 23.60
CA LEU A 595 -7.27 8.61 23.50
C LEU A 595 -7.97 8.93 24.84
N ILE A 596 -7.45 8.44 25.95
CA ILE A 596 -7.97 8.75 27.31
C ILE A 596 -7.85 10.25 27.58
N ASN A 597 -6.74 10.88 27.27
CA ASN A 597 -6.55 12.33 27.43
C ASN A 597 -7.45 13.13 26.47
N THR A 598 -7.72 12.62 25.28
CA THR A 598 -8.67 13.21 24.33
C THR A 598 -10.10 13.15 24.89
N LEU A 599 -10.48 12.06 25.54
CA LEU A 599 -11.74 11.95 26.24
C LEU A 599 -11.80 12.92 27.46
N ALA A 600 -10.69 13.06 28.17
CA ALA A 600 -10.60 14.05 29.26
C ALA A 600 -10.67 15.51 28.78
N SER A 601 -10.34 15.77 27.52
CA SER A 601 -10.42 17.08 26.86
C SER A 601 -11.79 17.41 26.26
N ILE A 602 -12.81 16.60 26.51
CA ILE A 602 -14.19 16.86 26.06
C ILE A 602 -14.59 18.28 26.43
N THR A 603 -14.99 19.06 25.44
CA THR A 603 -15.44 20.43 25.63
C THR A 603 -16.94 20.53 25.39
N LEU A 604 -17.60 21.28 26.29
CA LEU A 604 -18.97 21.69 26.06
C LEU A 604 -18.97 22.86 25.08
N GLN A 605 -19.72 22.70 23.98
CA GLN A 605 -19.82 23.71 22.94
C GLN A 605 -21.27 24.11 22.72
N PRO A 606 -21.57 25.41 22.50
CA PRO A 606 -22.87 25.80 22.00
C PRO A 606 -23.07 25.30 20.57
N TYR A 607 -24.15 24.57 20.33
CA TYR A 607 -24.49 24.12 18.98
C TYR A 607 -25.73 24.84 18.42
N TYR A 608 -26.46 25.54 19.24
CA TYR A 608 -27.59 26.35 18.85
C TYR A 608 -27.70 27.61 19.73
N THR A 609 -27.84 28.77 19.08
CA THR A 609 -28.09 30.04 19.76
C THR A 609 -28.96 30.90 18.85
N SER A 610 -30.12 31.27 19.36
CA SER A 610 -30.98 32.23 18.67
C SER A 610 -30.81 33.66 19.19
N ASP A 611 -29.99 33.85 20.26
CA ASP A 611 -29.83 35.11 20.93
C ASP A 611 -28.43 35.24 21.58
N SER A 612 -27.62 36.14 21.02
CA SER A 612 -26.23 36.33 21.45
C SER A 612 -26.11 36.99 22.85
N GLY A 613 -27.12 37.74 23.30
CA GLY A 613 -27.12 38.38 24.62
C GLY A 613 -27.33 37.39 25.76
N LEU A 614 -28.16 36.36 25.53
CA LEU A 614 -28.38 35.29 26.49
C LEU A 614 -27.16 34.38 26.71
N LEU A 615 -26.34 34.23 25.68
CA LEU A 615 -25.05 33.49 25.80
C LEU A 615 -24.09 34.17 26.78
N GLY A 616 -23.94 35.49 26.70
CA GLY A 616 -23.05 36.25 27.59
C GLY A 616 -23.47 36.11 29.03
N VAL A 617 -24.78 36.16 29.32
CA VAL A 617 -25.31 35.96 30.66
C VAL A 617 -25.13 34.53 31.16
N LEU A 618 -25.35 33.53 30.30
CA LEU A 618 -25.09 32.11 30.64
C LEU A 618 -23.61 31.82 30.86
N PHE A 619 -22.73 32.29 29.99
CA PHE A 619 -21.29 32.10 30.15
C PHE A 619 -20.74 32.87 31.39
N GLY A 620 -21.29 34.00 31.72
CA GLY A 620 -20.89 34.76 32.92
C GLY A 620 -21.30 34.12 34.25
N ILE A 621 -22.45 33.45 34.30
CA ILE A 621 -22.99 32.80 35.51
C ILE A 621 -22.54 31.33 35.59
N VAL A 622 -22.24 30.74 34.44
CA VAL A 622 -22.04 29.32 34.30
C VAL A 622 -20.60 28.87 34.55
N THR A 623 -19.63 29.77 34.78
CA THR A 623 -18.25 29.30 34.97
C THR A 623 -18.09 28.39 36.19
N SER A 624 -18.78 28.59 37.28
CA SER A 624 -18.75 27.70 38.46
C SER A 624 -19.70 26.49 38.31
N ALA A 625 -20.93 26.73 37.81
CA ALA A 625 -21.89 25.67 37.52
C ALA A 625 -21.46 24.84 36.29
N PHE A 626 -20.78 25.45 35.32
CA PHE A 626 -20.23 24.82 34.14
C PHE A 626 -19.09 23.86 34.46
N ASN A 627 -18.22 24.19 35.40
CA ASN A 627 -17.18 23.28 35.88
C ASN A 627 -17.77 22.08 36.62
N GLY A 628 -18.81 22.27 37.40
CA GLY A 628 -19.54 21.18 38.04
C GLY A 628 -20.26 20.29 37.02
N LEU A 629 -20.89 20.88 36.02
CA LEU A 629 -21.54 20.19 34.88
C LEU A 629 -20.51 19.43 34.05
N LYS A 630 -19.39 20.05 33.70
CA LYS A 630 -18.28 19.41 32.98
C LYS A 630 -17.76 18.20 33.75
N THR A 631 -17.52 18.35 35.06
CA THR A 631 -17.02 17.27 35.92
C THR A 631 -18.04 16.13 36.04
N ALA A 632 -19.32 16.45 36.24
CA ALA A 632 -20.38 15.44 36.29
C ALA A 632 -20.55 14.68 34.96
N LEU A 633 -20.48 15.40 33.84
CA LEU A 633 -20.52 14.79 32.52
C LEU A 633 -19.25 13.96 32.20
N GLN A 634 -18.08 14.45 32.55
CA GLN A 634 -16.84 13.70 32.39
C GLN A 634 -16.89 12.41 33.23
N ASN A 635 -17.30 12.48 34.47
CA ASN A 635 -17.39 11.32 35.37
C ASN A 635 -18.43 10.28 34.90
N ALA A 636 -19.46 10.69 34.19
CA ALA A 636 -20.50 9.79 33.73
C ALA A 636 -20.28 9.29 32.30
N ILE A 637 -19.79 10.13 31.41
CA ILE A 637 -19.67 9.81 29.96
C ILE A 637 -18.31 9.19 29.64
N VAL A 638 -17.23 9.60 30.33
CA VAL A 638 -15.90 9.02 30.08
C VAL A 638 -15.84 7.51 30.34
N PRO A 639 -16.38 6.96 31.43
CA PRO A 639 -16.43 5.50 31.61
C PRO A 639 -17.27 4.77 30.56
N LEU A 640 -18.39 5.38 30.13
CA LEU A 640 -19.21 4.82 29.06
C LEU A 640 -18.46 4.83 27.71
N LEU A 641 -17.75 5.90 27.39
CA LEU A 641 -16.99 6.01 26.18
C LEU A 641 -15.72 5.12 26.18
N SER A 642 -15.05 4.97 27.33
CA SER A 642 -13.93 4.04 27.45
C SER A 642 -14.40 2.58 27.26
N GLY A 643 -15.52 2.22 27.88
CA GLY A 643 -16.13 0.90 27.67
C GLY A 643 -16.59 0.64 26.24
N LEU A 644 -16.85 1.69 25.45
CA LEU A 644 -17.15 1.61 24.02
C LEU A 644 -15.88 1.55 23.16
N LEU A 645 -14.87 2.34 23.51
CA LEU A 645 -13.66 2.47 22.70
C LEU A 645 -12.75 1.26 22.81
N ASP A 646 -12.62 0.65 23.99
CA ASP A 646 -11.76 -0.51 24.15
C ASP A 646 -12.15 -1.67 23.22
N PRO A 647 -13.42 -2.13 23.15
CA PRO A 647 -13.83 -3.18 22.21
C PRO A 647 -13.70 -2.76 20.74
N ILE A 648 -13.89 -1.47 20.41
CA ILE A 648 -13.70 -0.95 19.05
C ILE A 648 -12.23 -0.99 18.68
N LEU A 649 -11.35 -0.57 19.57
CA LEU A 649 -9.92 -0.59 19.37
C LEU A 649 -9.41 -2.03 19.23
N ASP A 650 -9.81 -2.92 20.13
CA ASP A 650 -9.47 -4.34 20.07
C ASP A 650 -9.95 -4.93 18.73
N PHE A 651 -11.17 -4.63 18.30
CA PHE A 651 -11.70 -5.04 17.01
C PHE A 651 -10.85 -4.54 15.84
N LEU A 652 -10.48 -3.26 15.83
CA LEU A 652 -9.68 -2.68 14.76
C LEU A 652 -8.26 -3.24 14.74
N LEU A 653 -7.67 -3.41 15.92
CA LEU A 653 -6.32 -3.93 16.09
C LEU A 653 -6.21 -5.40 15.70
N ASP A 654 -7.13 -6.21 16.23
CA ASP A 654 -7.04 -7.66 16.12
C ASP A 654 -7.60 -8.20 14.80
N THR A 655 -8.56 -7.49 14.20
CA THR A 655 -9.32 -8.03 13.05
C THR A 655 -8.96 -7.37 11.74
N LEU A 656 -8.71 -6.08 11.73
CA LEU A 656 -8.40 -5.33 10.51
C LEU A 656 -6.90 -5.09 10.33
N GLY A 657 -6.08 -5.48 11.31
CA GLY A 657 -4.65 -5.21 11.30
C GLY A 657 -4.31 -3.73 11.30
N ALA A 658 -5.28 -2.89 11.65
CA ALA A 658 -5.08 -1.45 11.78
C ALA A 658 -4.55 -1.14 13.17
N ASN A 659 -3.31 -1.57 13.45
CA ASN A 659 -2.71 -1.32 14.74
C ASN A 659 -2.33 0.16 14.86
N LEU A 660 -3.09 0.89 15.69
CA LEU A 660 -2.83 2.29 16.02
C LEU A 660 -1.52 2.51 16.77
N ALA A 661 -1.17 1.53 17.57
CA ALA A 661 -0.05 1.63 18.50
C ALA A 661 1.25 1.04 17.92
N GLU A 662 1.17 0.21 16.90
CA GLU A 662 2.31 -0.55 16.43
C GLU A 662 2.33 -0.68 14.90
N THR A 663 3.50 -0.48 14.33
CA THR A 663 3.77 -0.75 12.90
C THR A 663 5.00 -1.63 12.83
N GLU A 664 4.89 -2.80 12.20
CA GLU A 664 5.98 -3.74 12.01
C GLU A 664 6.46 -3.71 10.56
N VAL A 665 7.73 -3.44 10.38
CA VAL A 665 8.38 -3.34 9.08
C VAL A 665 9.59 -4.25 9.03
N ALA A 666 9.73 -5.02 7.97
CA ALA A 666 10.94 -5.75 7.64
C ALA A 666 11.64 -5.11 6.45
N GLY A 667 12.95 -5.04 6.52
CA GLY A 667 13.82 -4.59 5.43
C GLY A 667 14.69 -5.72 4.93
N GLN A 668 14.85 -5.82 3.61
CA GLN A 668 15.77 -6.75 2.95
C GLN A 668 16.70 -5.97 2.02
N LEU A 669 17.95 -6.44 1.87
CA LEU A 669 18.93 -5.80 1.01
C LEU A 669 19.87 -6.83 0.39
N SER A 670 19.88 -6.88 -0.95
CA SER A 670 20.86 -7.63 -1.74
C SER A 670 21.82 -6.67 -2.42
N CYS A 671 23.10 -6.73 -2.02
CA CYS A 671 24.10 -5.78 -2.50
C CYS A 671 24.68 -6.11 -3.87
N SER A 672 24.61 -7.37 -4.29
CA SER A 672 25.23 -7.83 -5.55
C SER A 672 24.24 -8.03 -6.70
N GLY A 673 22.94 -7.80 -6.47
CA GLY A 673 21.92 -8.41 -7.31
C GLY A 673 22.02 -9.95 -7.23
N THR A 674 21.00 -10.65 -7.58
CA THR A 674 20.95 -12.13 -7.47
C THR A 674 21.90 -12.85 -8.43
N ASP A 675 22.40 -12.19 -9.47
CA ASP A 675 23.12 -12.80 -10.60
C ASP A 675 24.65 -12.60 -10.60
N GLY A 676 25.23 -11.88 -9.62
CA GLY A 676 26.67 -11.56 -9.65
C GLY A 676 27.06 -10.72 -10.87
N VAL A 677 28.36 -10.85 -11.29
CA VAL A 677 28.86 -10.20 -12.51
C VAL A 677 28.66 -11.15 -13.69
N ARG A 678 27.99 -10.67 -14.74
CA ARG A 678 27.74 -11.44 -15.96
C ARG A 678 28.09 -10.66 -17.22
N LEU A 679 28.46 -11.39 -18.26
CA LEU A 679 28.56 -10.82 -19.60
C LEU A 679 27.17 -10.60 -20.19
N VAL A 680 27.00 -9.45 -20.83
CA VAL A 680 25.77 -9.08 -21.54
C VAL A 680 26.16 -8.97 -23.02
N LYS A 681 25.59 -9.86 -23.84
CA LYS A 681 25.78 -9.79 -25.30
C LYS A 681 24.75 -8.89 -25.94
#